data_370bda257432fbe43f7546c72d8cd4d6
#
_entry.id   370bda257432fbe43f7546c72d8cd4d6
#
_cell.length_a   1.000
_cell.length_b   1.000
_cell.length_c   1.000
_cell.angle_alpha   90.00
_cell.angle_beta   90.00
_cell.angle_gamma   90.00
#
_symmetry.space_group_name_H-M   'P 1'
#
loop_
_entity.id
_entity.type
_entity.pdbx_description
1 polymer ?
#
loop_
_entity_poly.entity_id
_entity_poly.type
_entity_poly.pdbx_seq_one_letter_code
_entity_poly.pdbx_strand_id
1 'polypeptide(L)'
;MKIKSIKLHNFMRYKGDNELRFSTDDEKNVTVVLGDNTFGKTTLAQAFRWALYESLNDTNYSKKKDVVLLNNEIAAEMRGSQVREVAVEIVVLNDGEEFKFIRKAAFNKKSGNPNDISVKQIGPTQLTMQIKKNGVWGDVINNTGSNVEAKKYRVGCVQEAIDNMLPQSLSNYFFFDGERWNDLKSKTSDIKSSVNTILGVSGLTEMMNHLKDGRTNVTKKLRDKLQGTSGEYERLQREINELDDTVADYEKQIIDIKNAIETTERTVESTQKTLNDNRKVEEDQKELRNLELDIERYEKFKADYYADIVKSISNSAKFFAATLLPEFEALLEQVDLEGKDIPGVTVDTLDYLLDLGECLCGTKLTEDSEAYRTILKLKKQVPPEMLGGAAGKLKTTLEAWANETRELKDTIVQKADDFDVAQSTIDEKTIEKDRLEKTIDRKTNLGPVRQQNKQARERLANLKNKKLTLELRLEQAKDNRNKKEAQLDAVAIHDKQNAQIYRCLAYVDVMYDKAAMLANQRKNTTITDLNEIIGENFQRMFNDHEKFAKLGSDYKIHVYYHQVGNMRNYEEENLSNGETIAINFVFIVSILELARRYRELEKDNEEYGMENAILGLPLVLDGPFSALSNENTTLVASRLPQFAEQVIIFMLDKDWEASGLEQYTLPEFCYRVNKEASSNSSSLERN
;
A
#
# COMPACT_ATOMS: atom_id res chain seq x y z
N MET A 1 1.25 -22.85 7.13
CA MET A 1 2.54 -22.76 7.89
C MET A 1 2.25 -22.67 9.38
N LYS A 2 3.02 -23.35 10.27
CA LYS A 2 2.82 -23.29 11.73
C LYS A 2 4.14 -23.09 12.46
N ILE A 3 4.15 -22.33 13.52
CA ILE A 3 5.29 -22.21 14.44
C ILE A 3 5.25 -23.35 15.43
N LYS A 4 6.30 -24.14 15.53
CA LYS A 4 6.38 -25.32 16.39
C LYS A 4 6.91 -25.00 17.79
N SER A 5 7.93 -24.16 17.86
CA SER A 5 8.51 -23.72 19.12
C SER A 5 9.27 -22.41 19.00
N ILE A 6 9.43 -21.73 20.14
CA ILE A 6 10.38 -20.64 20.33
C ILE A 6 11.26 -20.96 21.53
N LYS A 7 12.57 -20.77 21.40
CA LYS A 7 13.53 -20.87 22.49
C LYS A 7 14.28 -19.57 22.64
N LEU A 8 14.29 -19.03 23.86
CA LEU A 8 14.99 -17.82 24.23
C LEU A 8 16.19 -18.16 25.12
N HIS A 9 17.32 -17.52 24.84
CA HIS A 9 18.52 -17.61 25.66
C HIS A 9 18.93 -16.21 26.10
N ASN A 10 18.88 -15.93 27.41
CA ASN A 10 19.24 -14.64 28.01
C ASN A 10 18.57 -13.40 27.41
N PHE A 11 17.36 -13.56 26.86
CA PHE A 11 16.67 -12.51 26.11
C PHE A 11 15.81 -11.63 27.03
N MET A 12 16.20 -10.37 27.19
CA MET A 12 15.48 -9.34 27.95
C MET A 12 15.08 -9.81 29.36
N ARG A 13 13.82 -10.16 29.59
CA ARG A 13 13.33 -10.64 30.91
C ARG A 13 13.59 -12.13 31.15
N TYR A 14 13.96 -12.89 30.14
CA TYR A 14 14.16 -14.33 30.25
C TYR A 14 15.64 -14.66 30.44
N LYS A 15 15.98 -15.12 31.64
CA LYS A 15 17.32 -15.56 32.03
C LYS A 15 17.51 -17.04 31.68
N GLY A 16 18.68 -17.40 31.15
CA GLY A 16 18.99 -18.77 30.75
C GLY A 16 18.16 -19.22 29.53
N ASP A 17 17.91 -20.52 29.46
CA ASP A 17 17.14 -21.15 28.39
C ASP A 17 15.68 -21.26 28.78
N ASN A 18 14.80 -20.70 27.97
CA ASN A 18 13.35 -20.77 28.09
C ASN A 18 12.76 -21.24 26.77
N GLU A 19 11.98 -22.32 26.76
CA GLU A 19 11.36 -22.89 25.57
C GLU A 19 9.83 -22.93 25.71
N LEU A 20 9.14 -22.50 24.66
CA LEU A 20 7.72 -22.68 24.49
C LEU A 20 7.46 -23.51 23.23
N ARG A 21 6.56 -24.46 23.35
CA ARG A 21 6.04 -25.26 22.22
C ARG A 21 4.61 -24.88 21.95
N PHE A 22 4.25 -24.87 20.70
CA PHE A 22 2.94 -24.40 20.26
C PHE A 22 2.16 -25.54 19.62
N SER A 23 0.84 -25.51 19.75
CA SER A 23 -0.02 -26.48 19.12
C SER A 23 0.12 -26.39 17.60
N THR A 24 0.33 -27.54 16.96
CA THR A 24 0.31 -27.70 15.51
C THR A 24 -0.90 -28.52 15.05
N ASP A 25 -1.80 -28.85 15.97
CA ASP A 25 -3.06 -29.53 15.71
C ASP A 25 -3.99 -28.64 14.86
N ASP A 26 -4.86 -29.21 14.06
CA ASP A 26 -5.76 -28.47 13.17
C ASP A 26 -7.08 -28.08 13.88
N GLU A 27 -7.52 -28.85 14.89
CA GLU A 27 -8.75 -28.60 15.65
C GLU A 27 -8.45 -27.86 16.97
N LYS A 28 -7.36 -28.26 17.65
CA LYS A 28 -6.87 -27.67 18.90
C LYS A 28 -5.68 -26.75 18.62
N ASN A 29 -5.89 -25.79 17.73
CA ASN A 29 -4.86 -24.95 17.13
C ASN A 29 -4.45 -23.73 17.99
N VAL A 30 -4.95 -23.63 19.22
CA VAL A 30 -4.69 -22.50 20.11
C VAL A 30 -3.62 -22.85 21.14
N THR A 31 -2.67 -21.95 21.34
CA THR A 31 -1.74 -21.95 22.48
C THR A 31 -1.93 -20.69 23.29
N VAL A 32 -2.09 -20.83 24.59
CA VAL A 32 -2.35 -19.73 25.51
C VAL A 32 -1.19 -19.54 26.47
N VAL A 33 -0.79 -18.27 26.64
CA VAL A 33 0.22 -17.86 27.62
C VAL A 33 -0.38 -16.84 28.58
N LEU A 34 -0.67 -17.28 29.79
CA LEU A 34 -1.25 -16.49 30.84
C LEU A 34 -0.18 -15.76 31.66
N GLY A 35 -0.55 -14.66 32.26
CA GLY A 35 0.33 -13.94 33.19
C GLY A 35 -0.13 -12.52 33.44
N ASP A 36 0.30 -11.93 34.54
CA ASP A 36 -0.02 -10.56 34.88
C ASP A 36 0.71 -9.53 34.02
N ASN A 37 0.27 -8.28 34.12
CA ASN A 37 0.96 -7.17 33.48
C ASN A 37 2.41 -7.06 34.02
N THR A 38 3.33 -6.70 33.14
CA THR A 38 4.77 -6.59 33.43
C THR A 38 5.53 -7.91 33.66
N PHE A 39 4.90 -9.08 33.57
CA PHE A 39 5.56 -10.38 33.76
C PHE A 39 6.39 -10.84 32.57
N GLY A 40 6.26 -10.24 31.41
CA GLY A 40 7.12 -10.54 30.25
C GLY A 40 6.39 -11.11 29.03
N LYS A 41 5.05 -11.10 28.99
CA LYS A 41 4.26 -11.51 27.83
C LYS A 41 4.67 -10.76 26.57
N THR A 42 4.70 -9.42 26.63
CA THR A 42 5.15 -8.55 25.54
C THR A 42 6.59 -8.84 25.12
N THR A 43 7.46 -9.25 26.07
CA THR A 43 8.83 -9.65 25.74
C THR A 43 8.86 -10.90 24.86
N LEU A 44 7.95 -11.86 25.08
CA LEU A 44 7.80 -13.04 24.20
C LEU A 44 7.33 -12.65 22.81
N ALA A 45 6.32 -11.79 22.70
CA ALA A 45 5.86 -11.28 21.42
C ALA A 45 6.98 -10.55 20.65
N GLN A 46 7.81 -9.77 21.36
CA GLN A 46 8.98 -9.10 20.78
C GLN A 46 10.09 -10.07 20.34
N ALA A 47 10.23 -11.20 21.04
CA ALA A 47 11.22 -12.21 20.67
C ALA A 47 10.95 -12.79 19.26
N PHE A 48 9.70 -13.02 18.89
CA PHE A 48 9.34 -13.43 17.53
C PHE A 48 9.78 -12.40 16.49
N ARG A 49 9.47 -11.13 16.72
CA ARG A 49 9.83 -10.05 15.78
C ARG A 49 11.34 -9.87 15.66
N TRP A 50 12.04 -9.92 16.80
CA TRP A 50 13.47 -9.80 16.79
C TRP A 50 14.14 -10.97 16.06
N ALA A 51 13.70 -12.19 16.32
CA ALA A 51 14.27 -13.37 15.68
C ALA A 51 14.09 -13.37 14.17
N LEU A 52 12.89 -12.98 13.69
CA LEU A 52 12.58 -13.01 12.26
C LEU A 52 13.06 -11.76 11.51
N TYR A 53 12.91 -10.55 12.09
CA TYR A 53 13.09 -9.30 11.34
C TYR A 53 14.12 -8.35 11.97
N GLU A 54 14.81 -8.72 13.04
CA GLU A 54 15.73 -7.84 13.79
C GLU A 54 15.06 -6.54 14.26
N SER A 55 13.77 -6.59 14.51
CA SER A 55 12.92 -5.44 14.80
C SER A 55 12.24 -5.62 16.16
N LEU A 56 12.22 -4.54 16.96
CA LEU A 56 11.48 -4.44 18.20
C LEU A 56 10.41 -3.38 18.03
N ASN A 57 9.16 -3.76 18.11
CA ASN A 57 8.03 -2.87 17.85
C ASN A 57 7.61 -2.07 19.09
N ASP A 58 8.53 -1.48 19.83
CA ASP A 58 8.21 -0.67 21.00
C ASP A 58 8.53 0.82 20.76
N THR A 59 7.50 1.69 20.83
CA THR A 59 7.66 3.15 20.77
C THR A 59 8.53 3.66 21.93
N ASN A 60 8.54 2.95 23.05
CA ASN A 60 9.44 3.26 24.17
C ASN A 60 10.88 2.86 23.88
N TYR A 61 11.10 1.84 23.06
CA TYR A 61 12.44 1.40 22.63
C TYR A 61 12.94 2.12 21.38
N SER A 62 12.08 2.48 20.44
CA SER A 62 12.48 3.21 19.21
C SER A 62 13.05 4.60 19.49
N LYS A 63 12.76 5.19 20.65
CA LYS A 63 13.33 6.48 21.10
C LYS A 63 14.64 6.33 21.88
N LYS A 64 14.99 5.12 22.36
CA LYS A 64 16.26 4.84 23.02
C LYS A 64 17.22 4.28 21.98
N LYS A 65 18.30 4.99 21.72
CA LYS A 65 19.36 4.59 20.76
C LYS A 65 20.04 3.25 21.08
N ASP A 66 19.88 2.70 22.30
CA ASP A 66 20.53 1.46 22.75
C ASP A 66 19.52 0.59 23.51
N VAL A 67 18.78 -0.26 22.78
CA VAL A 67 17.96 -1.31 23.44
C VAL A 67 18.88 -2.43 23.88
N VAL A 68 18.89 -2.72 25.17
CA VAL A 68 19.65 -3.83 25.73
C VAL A 68 18.81 -5.10 25.64
N LEU A 69 19.21 -6.01 24.76
CA LEU A 69 18.56 -7.31 24.60
C LEU A 69 19.00 -8.33 25.66
N LEU A 70 20.19 -8.14 26.23
CA LEU A 70 20.71 -9.03 27.25
C LEU A 70 19.92 -8.89 28.55
N ASN A 71 19.61 -10.01 29.19
CA ASN A 71 18.96 -10.04 30.49
C ASN A 71 19.74 -9.23 31.53
N ASN A 72 19.03 -8.40 32.30
CA ASN A 72 19.65 -7.49 33.25
C ASN A 72 20.44 -8.20 34.39
N GLU A 73 19.96 -9.36 34.85
CA GLU A 73 20.67 -10.14 35.88
C GLU A 73 21.97 -10.74 35.31
N ILE A 74 21.92 -11.26 34.08
CA ILE A 74 23.12 -11.71 33.37
C ILE A 74 24.11 -10.54 33.17
N ALA A 75 23.61 -9.36 32.82
CA ALA A 75 24.44 -8.17 32.68
C ALA A 75 25.06 -7.74 34.01
N ALA A 76 24.36 -7.89 35.13
CA ALA A 76 24.88 -7.64 36.47
C ALA A 76 25.97 -8.66 36.90
N GLU A 77 25.81 -9.93 36.51
CA GLU A 77 26.75 -11.01 36.81
C GLU A 77 28.07 -10.91 36.00
N MET A 78 28.06 -10.17 34.88
CA MET A 78 29.24 -10.04 34.01
C MET A 78 30.35 -9.26 34.68
N ARG A 79 31.58 -9.76 34.53
CA ARG A 79 32.82 -9.13 35.07
C ARG A 79 33.81 -8.87 33.93
N GLY A 80 34.42 -7.68 33.94
CA GLY A 80 35.48 -7.31 33.00
C GLY A 80 35.07 -7.44 31.54
N SER A 81 35.89 -8.08 30.73
CA SER A 81 35.68 -8.27 29.29
C SER A 81 34.87 -9.51 28.93
N GLN A 82 34.11 -10.05 29.87
CA GLN A 82 33.24 -11.21 29.57
C GLN A 82 32.25 -10.90 28.48
N VAL A 83 32.05 -11.85 27.58
CA VAL A 83 31.06 -11.82 26.53
C VAL A 83 29.91 -12.75 26.90
N ARG A 84 28.68 -12.30 26.71
CA ARG A 84 27.47 -13.10 26.85
C ARG A 84 26.67 -13.00 25.58
N GLU A 85 26.05 -14.11 25.19
CA GLU A 85 25.18 -14.18 24.02
C GLU A 85 23.71 -14.08 24.42
N VAL A 86 22.96 -13.47 23.54
CA VAL A 86 21.53 -13.53 23.47
C VAL A 86 21.16 -14.30 22.23
N ALA A 87 20.27 -15.26 22.34
CA ALA A 87 19.77 -16.00 21.19
C ALA A 87 18.25 -16.18 21.24
N VAL A 88 17.62 -16.13 20.09
CA VAL A 88 16.24 -16.59 19.91
C VAL A 88 16.21 -17.56 18.74
N GLU A 89 15.69 -18.75 19.01
CA GLU A 89 15.49 -19.82 18.05
C GLU A 89 13.99 -20.00 17.81
N ILE A 90 13.57 -20.07 16.54
CA ILE A 90 12.20 -20.37 16.14
C ILE A 90 12.21 -21.57 15.21
N VAL A 91 11.37 -22.56 15.50
CA VAL A 91 11.13 -23.71 14.62
C VAL A 91 9.79 -23.54 13.95
N VAL A 92 9.80 -23.59 12.62
CA VAL A 92 8.62 -23.43 11.76
C VAL A 92 8.40 -24.70 10.98
N LEU A 93 7.15 -25.12 10.89
CA LEU A 93 6.68 -26.19 10.00
C LEU A 93 6.01 -25.53 8.77
N ASN A 94 6.58 -25.76 7.59
CA ASN A 94 6.04 -25.23 6.34
C ASN A 94 6.05 -26.34 5.27
N ASP A 95 4.88 -26.61 4.69
CA ASP A 95 4.71 -27.62 3.64
C ASP A 95 5.32 -29.01 3.97
N GLY A 96 5.21 -29.40 5.25
CA GLY A 96 5.73 -30.68 5.74
C GLY A 96 7.21 -30.70 6.09
N GLU A 97 7.95 -29.62 5.83
CA GLU A 97 9.35 -29.47 6.21
C GLU A 97 9.50 -28.61 7.47
N GLU A 98 10.46 -28.93 8.34
CA GLU A 98 10.77 -28.13 9.52
C GLU A 98 12.00 -27.25 9.24
N PHE A 99 11.83 -25.95 9.49
CA PHE A 99 12.87 -24.91 9.39
C PHE A 99 13.18 -24.37 10.78
N LYS A 100 14.47 -24.25 11.10
CA LYS A 100 14.93 -23.66 12.34
C LYS A 100 15.69 -22.37 12.02
N PHE A 101 15.21 -21.24 12.52
CA PHE A 101 15.85 -19.94 12.41
C PHE A 101 16.43 -19.56 13.76
N ILE A 102 17.70 -19.15 13.78
CA ILE A 102 18.40 -18.73 15.00
C ILE A 102 19.00 -17.37 14.76
N ARG A 103 18.59 -16.38 15.57
CA ARG A 103 19.23 -15.06 15.62
C ARG A 103 20.01 -14.92 16.91
N LYS A 104 21.26 -14.42 16.82
CA LYS A 104 22.17 -14.24 17.95
C LYS A 104 22.77 -12.84 17.96
N ALA A 105 23.00 -12.31 19.16
CA ALA A 105 23.76 -11.08 19.40
C ALA A 105 24.68 -11.28 20.59
N ALA A 106 25.91 -10.79 20.50
CA ALA A 106 26.90 -10.85 21.57
C ALA A 106 27.04 -9.49 22.26
N PHE A 107 27.20 -9.52 23.58
CA PHE A 107 27.32 -8.33 24.40
C PHE A 107 28.51 -8.40 25.34
N ASN A 108 29.20 -7.26 25.50
CA ASN A 108 30.23 -7.09 26.54
C ASN A 108 29.82 -5.97 27.50
N LYS A 109 30.44 -5.96 28.69
CA LYS A 109 30.20 -4.93 29.70
C LYS A 109 30.89 -3.62 29.28
N LYS A 110 30.16 -2.49 29.42
CA LYS A 110 30.70 -1.15 29.08
C LYS A 110 31.66 -0.63 30.15
N SER A 111 31.49 -1.06 31.39
CA SER A 111 32.20 -0.53 32.55
C SER A 111 32.76 -1.69 33.41
N GLY A 112 33.91 -1.46 34.06
CA GLY A 112 34.43 -2.40 35.05
C GLY A 112 33.73 -2.34 36.42
N ASN A 113 32.78 -1.44 36.61
CA ASN A 113 32.01 -1.32 37.85
C ASN A 113 31.02 -2.49 37.97
N PRO A 114 31.08 -3.28 39.07
CA PRO A 114 30.14 -4.41 39.28
C PRO A 114 28.69 -4.01 39.35
N ASN A 115 28.41 -2.78 39.79
CA ASN A 115 27.04 -2.28 39.95
C ASN A 115 26.48 -1.66 38.65
N ASP A 116 27.26 -1.55 37.58
CA ASP A 116 26.80 -1.05 36.29
C ASP A 116 26.30 -2.20 35.42
N ILE A 117 25.03 -2.18 35.05
CA ILE A 117 24.42 -3.17 34.15
C ILE A 117 24.52 -2.79 32.67
N SER A 118 25.20 -1.67 32.35
CA SER A 118 25.33 -1.23 30.96
C SER A 118 26.22 -2.17 30.16
N VAL A 119 25.68 -2.68 29.08
CA VAL A 119 26.35 -3.55 28.12
C VAL A 119 26.32 -2.92 26.71
N LYS A 120 27.25 -3.36 25.89
CA LYS A 120 27.33 -2.95 24.47
C LYS A 120 27.33 -4.18 23.59
N GLN A 121 26.55 -4.13 22.53
CA GLN A 121 26.58 -5.17 21.51
C GLN A 121 27.93 -5.17 20.76
N ILE A 122 28.45 -6.37 20.53
CA ILE A 122 29.69 -6.59 19.78
C ILE A 122 29.34 -7.12 18.40
N GLY A 123 29.66 -6.34 17.38
CA GLY A 123 29.43 -6.75 15.99
C GLY A 123 27.94 -6.77 15.60
N PRO A 124 27.65 -7.17 14.37
CA PRO A 124 26.28 -7.35 13.88
C PRO A 124 25.62 -8.60 14.46
N THR A 125 24.29 -8.64 14.43
CA THR A 125 23.54 -9.85 14.72
C THR A 125 23.85 -10.94 13.70
N GLN A 126 23.82 -12.19 14.14
CA GLN A 126 24.01 -13.36 13.29
C GLN A 126 22.66 -14.05 13.10
N LEU A 127 22.30 -14.30 11.86
CA LEU A 127 21.08 -15.06 11.51
C LEU A 127 21.50 -16.34 10.77
N THR A 128 20.98 -17.48 11.23
CA THR A 128 21.27 -18.79 10.64
C THR A 128 19.98 -19.58 10.45
N MET A 129 20.00 -20.52 9.51
CA MET A 129 18.90 -21.45 9.24
C MET A 129 19.40 -22.90 9.21
N GLN A 130 18.60 -23.81 9.70
CA GLN A 130 18.76 -25.26 9.51
C GLN A 130 17.45 -25.85 9.01
N ILE A 131 17.54 -26.90 8.21
CA ILE A 131 16.37 -27.60 7.66
C ILE A 131 16.43 -29.04 8.15
N LYS A 132 15.29 -29.56 8.63
CA LYS A 132 15.20 -30.93 9.11
C LYS A 132 14.80 -31.86 7.98
N LYS A 133 15.65 -32.82 7.68
CA LYS A 133 15.41 -33.87 6.69
C LYS A 133 15.49 -35.24 7.35
N ASN A 134 14.49 -36.07 7.12
CA ASN A 134 14.44 -37.42 7.69
C ASN A 134 14.65 -37.47 9.23
N GLY A 135 14.12 -36.49 9.93
CA GLY A 135 14.24 -36.40 11.40
C GLY A 135 15.54 -35.80 11.93
N VAL A 136 16.52 -35.48 11.07
CA VAL A 136 17.83 -34.93 11.45
C VAL A 136 17.98 -33.50 10.93
N TRP A 137 18.50 -32.60 11.77
CA TRP A 137 18.84 -31.24 11.38
C TRP A 137 20.06 -31.23 10.46
N GLY A 138 19.92 -30.61 9.29
CA GLY A 138 21.00 -30.44 8.33
C GLY A 138 22.04 -29.38 8.75
N ASP A 139 22.97 -29.07 7.86
CA ASP A 139 24.03 -28.09 8.09
C ASP A 139 23.47 -26.68 8.32
N VAL A 140 24.25 -25.87 9.06
CA VAL A 140 23.90 -24.48 9.34
C VAL A 140 24.13 -23.62 8.10
N ILE A 141 23.07 -22.95 7.64
CA ILE A 141 23.10 -21.99 6.54
C ILE A 141 23.19 -20.59 7.15
N ASN A 142 24.25 -19.85 6.81
CA ASN A 142 24.45 -18.48 7.26
C ASN A 142 23.75 -17.47 6.34
N ASN A 143 23.35 -16.32 6.87
CA ASN A 143 22.72 -15.25 6.11
C ASN A 143 23.67 -14.58 5.09
N THR A 144 24.97 -14.80 5.20
CA THR A 144 26.00 -14.29 4.29
C THR A 144 26.54 -15.42 3.44
N GLY A 145 26.32 -15.39 2.15
CA GLY A 145 27.03 -16.22 1.21
C GLY A 145 26.20 -17.20 0.39
N SER A 146 26.72 -17.50 -0.79
CA SER A 146 26.19 -18.46 -1.75
C SER A 146 26.36 -19.90 -1.24
N ASN A 147 25.52 -20.33 -0.33
CA ASN A 147 25.48 -21.73 0.07
C ASN A 147 24.70 -22.52 -0.98
N VAL A 148 25.25 -23.65 -1.45
CA VAL A 148 24.65 -24.50 -2.48
C VAL A 148 23.27 -25.01 -2.06
N GLU A 149 23.05 -25.22 -0.75
CA GLU A 149 21.73 -25.61 -0.22
C GLU A 149 20.70 -24.48 -0.24
N ALA A 150 21.09 -23.22 0.03
CA ALA A 150 20.22 -22.07 -0.09
C ALA A 150 19.72 -21.89 -1.54
N LYS A 151 20.58 -22.14 -2.52
CA LYS A 151 20.20 -22.15 -3.95
C LYS A 151 19.16 -23.21 -4.30
N LYS A 152 19.15 -24.35 -3.60
CA LYS A 152 18.15 -25.41 -3.80
C LYS A 152 16.74 -24.92 -3.43
N TYR A 153 16.64 -24.00 -2.47
CA TYR A 153 15.37 -23.38 -2.04
C TYR A 153 15.09 -22.06 -2.77
N ARG A 154 15.83 -21.74 -3.85
CA ARG A 154 15.69 -20.53 -4.67
C ARG A 154 15.80 -19.23 -3.87
N VAL A 155 16.51 -19.23 -2.74
CA VAL A 155 16.71 -18.04 -1.90
C VAL A 155 18.19 -17.63 -1.92
N GLY A 156 18.43 -16.32 -1.97
CA GLY A 156 19.77 -15.73 -1.96
C GLY A 156 20.37 -15.66 -0.58
N CYS A 157 19.54 -15.54 0.48
CA CYS A 157 19.95 -15.48 1.88
C CYS A 157 18.88 -16.00 2.84
N VAL A 158 19.23 -16.20 4.11
CA VAL A 158 18.30 -16.71 5.13
C VAL A 158 17.14 -15.73 5.39
N GLN A 159 17.38 -14.42 5.33
CA GLN A 159 16.32 -13.43 5.49
C GLN A 159 15.27 -13.54 4.39
N GLU A 160 15.68 -13.77 3.16
CA GLU A 160 14.75 -13.99 2.03
C GLU A 160 13.89 -15.25 2.25
N ALA A 161 14.47 -16.33 2.83
CA ALA A 161 13.69 -17.51 3.20
C ALA A 161 12.61 -17.19 4.24
N ILE A 162 12.94 -16.36 5.24
CA ILE A 162 11.98 -15.88 6.24
C ILE A 162 10.89 -15.03 5.55
N ASP A 163 11.29 -14.07 4.72
CA ASP A 163 10.36 -13.14 4.06
C ASP A 163 9.42 -13.85 3.08
N ASN A 164 9.86 -14.94 2.46
CA ASN A 164 9.01 -15.80 1.62
C ASN A 164 7.98 -16.60 2.43
N MET A 165 8.30 -17.01 3.67
CA MET A 165 7.37 -17.74 4.55
C MET A 165 6.50 -16.80 5.39
N LEU A 166 7.10 -15.73 5.91
CA LEU A 166 6.54 -14.75 6.82
C LEU A 166 6.94 -13.36 6.36
N PRO A 167 6.25 -12.75 5.39
CA PRO A 167 6.62 -11.44 4.85
C PRO A 167 6.62 -10.36 5.93
N GLN A 168 7.73 -9.61 6.05
CA GLN A 168 7.86 -8.54 7.04
C GLN A 168 6.76 -7.47 6.88
N SER A 169 6.33 -7.20 5.66
CA SER A 169 5.24 -6.26 5.35
C SER A 169 3.90 -6.66 5.99
N LEU A 170 3.70 -7.94 6.27
CA LEU A 170 2.51 -8.48 6.92
C LEU A 170 2.67 -8.67 8.42
N SER A 171 3.88 -8.47 8.96
CA SER A 171 4.19 -8.78 10.36
C SER A 171 3.27 -8.07 11.36
N ASN A 172 2.75 -6.89 11.03
CA ASN A 172 1.83 -6.14 11.88
C ASN A 172 0.44 -6.79 11.99
N TYR A 173 0.09 -7.72 11.10
CA TYR A 173 -1.22 -8.39 11.09
C TYR A 173 -1.18 -9.75 11.75
N PHE A 174 -0.07 -10.45 11.69
CA PHE A 174 0.06 -11.73 12.37
C PHE A 174 0.82 -11.66 13.70
N PHE A 175 1.57 -10.57 13.99
CA PHE A 175 2.07 -10.23 15.31
C PHE A 175 1.33 -9.01 15.87
N PHE A 176 0.20 -9.26 16.48
CA PHE A 176 -0.71 -8.27 16.98
C PHE A 176 -0.33 -7.81 18.40
N ASP A 177 -0.35 -6.49 18.65
CA ASP A 177 -0.17 -5.87 19.94
C ASP A 177 -1.42 -5.04 20.27
N GLY A 178 -2.22 -5.53 21.26
CA GLY A 178 -3.50 -4.92 21.62
C GLY A 178 -3.42 -3.50 22.17
N GLU A 179 -2.26 -3.11 22.73
CA GLU A 179 -2.08 -1.76 23.29
C GLU A 179 -1.80 -0.70 22.21
N ARG A 180 -1.40 -1.13 21.01
CA ARG A 180 -0.95 -0.25 19.90
C ARG A 180 -1.96 -0.01 18.80
N TRP A 181 -3.13 -0.52 18.96
CA TRP A 181 -4.13 -0.49 17.91
C TRP A 181 -4.58 0.88 17.45
N ASN A 182 -4.54 1.87 18.32
CA ASN A 182 -4.83 3.25 17.96
C ASN A 182 -3.78 3.85 16.97
N ASP A 183 -2.57 3.25 16.89
CA ASP A 183 -1.53 3.68 15.96
C ASP A 183 -1.74 3.17 14.53
N LEU A 184 -2.51 2.09 14.31
CA LEU A 184 -2.78 1.54 12.98
C LEU A 184 -3.71 2.43 12.14
N LYS A 185 -4.58 3.22 12.78
CA LYS A 185 -5.37 4.26 12.09
C LYS A 185 -4.49 5.31 11.39
N SER A 186 -3.26 5.50 11.86
CA SER A 186 -2.35 6.54 11.33
C SER A 186 -1.45 6.09 10.18
N LYS A 187 -1.35 4.78 9.90
CA LYS A 187 -0.38 4.25 8.92
C LYS A 187 -1.06 3.60 7.71
N THR A 188 -1.78 4.40 6.95
CA THR A 188 -2.38 4.00 5.65
C THR A 188 -1.35 3.41 4.66
N SER A 189 -0.08 3.80 4.77
CA SER A 189 1.03 3.25 3.98
C SER A 189 1.28 1.77 4.25
N ASP A 190 1.17 1.35 5.52
CA ASP A 190 1.45 -0.02 5.93
C ASP A 190 0.32 -0.95 5.47
N ILE A 191 -0.94 -0.50 5.59
CA ILE A 191 -2.11 -1.23 5.09
C ILE A 191 -2.01 -1.39 3.57
N LYS A 192 -1.71 -0.32 2.85
CA LYS A 192 -1.53 -0.36 1.39
C LYS A 192 -0.41 -1.33 0.97
N SER A 193 0.74 -1.28 1.65
CA SER A 193 1.85 -2.18 1.38
C SER A 193 1.46 -3.64 1.63
N SER A 194 0.80 -3.90 2.73
CA SER A 194 0.39 -5.26 3.13
C SER A 194 -0.68 -5.83 2.19
N VAL A 195 -1.69 -5.05 1.87
CA VAL A 195 -2.69 -5.42 0.87
C VAL A 195 -2.00 -5.72 -0.47
N ASN A 196 -1.10 -4.87 -0.95
CA ASN A 196 -0.37 -5.11 -2.19
C ASN A 196 0.51 -6.38 -2.14
N THR A 197 1.07 -6.73 -1.00
CA THR A 197 1.84 -7.98 -0.81
C THR A 197 0.94 -9.20 -0.90
N ILE A 198 -0.22 -9.17 -0.22
CA ILE A 198 -1.22 -10.24 -0.29
C ILE A 198 -1.76 -10.42 -1.71
N LEU A 199 -1.93 -9.30 -2.43
CA LEU A 199 -2.37 -9.28 -3.82
C LEU A 199 -1.36 -9.89 -4.80
N GLY A 200 -0.14 -10.19 -4.37
CA GLY A 200 0.96 -10.53 -5.29
C GLY A 200 1.27 -9.40 -6.29
N VAL A 201 0.83 -8.16 -5.99
CA VAL A 201 1.05 -6.98 -6.84
C VAL A 201 2.42 -6.36 -6.58
N SER A 202 3.06 -6.67 -5.45
CA SER A 202 4.39 -6.16 -5.10
C SER A 202 5.43 -6.51 -6.18
N GLY A 203 5.48 -7.74 -6.65
CA GLY A 203 6.37 -8.16 -7.73
C GLY A 203 6.10 -7.44 -9.06
N LEU A 204 4.82 -7.23 -9.41
CA LEU A 204 4.44 -6.44 -10.59
C LEU A 204 4.84 -4.97 -10.44
N THR A 205 4.68 -4.41 -9.24
CA THR A 205 5.09 -3.02 -8.93
C THR A 205 6.62 -2.87 -9.01
N GLU A 206 7.37 -3.83 -8.47
CA GLU A 206 8.83 -3.86 -8.60
C GLU A 206 9.26 -3.99 -10.07
N MET A 207 8.62 -4.88 -10.84
CA MET A 207 8.85 -5.01 -12.26
C MET A 207 8.63 -3.67 -12.99
N MET A 208 7.53 -2.97 -12.70
CA MET A 208 7.24 -1.65 -13.28
C MET A 208 8.31 -0.62 -12.90
N ASN A 209 8.74 -0.59 -11.65
CA ASN A 209 9.83 0.27 -11.19
C ASN A 209 11.14 -0.04 -11.91
N HIS A 210 11.49 -1.31 -12.08
CA HIS A 210 12.68 -1.69 -12.83
C HIS A 210 12.59 -1.35 -14.33
N LEU A 211 11.40 -1.42 -14.90
CA LEU A 211 11.20 -1.13 -16.33
C LEU A 211 11.19 0.38 -16.59
N LYS A 212 10.38 1.18 -15.87
CA LYS A 212 10.15 2.61 -16.16
C LYS A 212 10.11 3.55 -14.95
N ASP A 213 9.47 3.15 -13.82
CA ASP A 213 9.09 4.09 -12.77
C ASP A 213 10.20 4.39 -11.76
N GLY A 214 11.17 3.51 -11.61
CA GLY A 214 12.29 3.67 -10.69
C GLY A 214 13.34 4.69 -11.17
N ARG A 215 14.08 5.27 -10.23
CA ARG A 215 15.17 6.22 -10.53
C ARG A 215 16.22 5.65 -11.48
N THR A 216 16.50 4.36 -11.34
CA THR A 216 17.43 3.62 -12.22
C THR A 216 16.66 2.47 -12.86
N ASN A 217 16.13 2.70 -14.03
CA ASN A 217 15.30 1.74 -14.74
C ASN A 217 15.91 1.32 -16.08
N VAL A 218 15.34 0.27 -16.66
CA VAL A 218 15.82 -0.29 -17.94
C VAL A 218 15.62 0.70 -19.07
N THR A 219 14.50 1.41 -19.12
CA THR A 219 14.21 2.43 -20.13
C THR A 219 15.28 3.51 -20.14
N LYS A 220 15.62 4.05 -18.96
CA LYS A 220 16.68 5.08 -18.84
C LYS A 220 18.03 4.53 -19.31
N LYS A 221 18.43 3.34 -18.84
CA LYS A 221 19.69 2.71 -19.26
C LYS A 221 19.77 2.42 -20.76
N LEU A 222 18.65 2.10 -21.40
CA LEU A 222 18.59 1.91 -22.86
C LEU A 222 18.69 3.25 -23.59
N ARG A 223 18.00 4.28 -23.12
CA ARG A 223 18.06 5.63 -23.70
C ARG A 223 19.44 6.27 -23.58
N ASP A 224 20.12 6.08 -22.45
CA ASP A 224 21.51 6.55 -22.24
C ASP A 224 22.49 5.95 -23.26
N LYS A 225 22.13 4.83 -23.92
CA LYS A 225 22.93 4.18 -24.97
C LYS A 225 22.58 4.67 -26.36
N LEU A 226 21.54 5.48 -26.56
CA LEU A 226 21.22 6.06 -27.85
C LEU A 226 22.35 6.98 -28.28
N GLN A 227 22.77 6.84 -29.52
CA GLN A 227 23.81 7.67 -30.13
C GLN A 227 23.15 8.65 -31.10
N GLY A 228 23.47 9.91 -30.99
CA GLY A 228 22.99 10.95 -31.90
C GLY A 228 24.11 11.95 -32.16
N THR A 229 24.30 12.29 -33.43
CA THR A 229 25.34 13.22 -33.90
C THR A 229 24.79 14.62 -34.19
N SER A 230 23.50 14.86 -34.03
CA SER A 230 22.89 16.19 -34.24
C SER A 230 22.94 17.03 -33.00
N GLY A 231 23.25 18.33 -33.15
CA GLY A 231 23.20 19.28 -32.02
C GLY A 231 21.80 19.40 -31.35
N GLU A 232 20.75 18.99 -32.05
CA GLU A 232 19.39 18.90 -31.55
C GLU A 232 19.23 17.73 -30.59
N TYR A 233 19.84 16.57 -30.84
CA TYR A 233 19.86 15.42 -29.97
C TYR A 233 20.54 15.78 -28.62
N GLU A 234 21.73 16.38 -28.68
CA GLU A 234 22.45 16.78 -27.47
C GLU A 234 21.70 17.85 -26.65
N ARG A 235 20.97 18.74 -27.32
CA ARG A 235 20.14 19.75 -26.69
C ARG A 235 18.96 19.08 -25.92
N LEU A 236 18.21 18.21 -26.58
CA LEU A 236 17.08 17.51 -26.00
C LEU A 236 17.52 16.61 -24.83
N GLN A 237 18.67 15.95 -24.94
CA GLN A 237 19.23 15.13 -23.86
C GLN A 237 19.57 15.98 -22.62
N ARG A 238 20.10 17.19 -22.79
CA ARG A 238 20.34 18.12 -21.68
C ARG A 238 19.04 18.58 -21.03
N GLU A 239 18.05 18.96 -21.83
CA GLU A 239 16.75 19.40 -21.34
C GLU A 239 16.04 18.26 -20.55
N ILE A 240 16.17 17.00 -20.98
CA ILE A 240 15.63 15.82 -20.26
C ILE A 240 16.36 15.64 -18.92
N ASN A 241 17.68 15.75 -18.89
CA ASN A 241 18.44 15.62 -17.64
C ASN A 241 18.08 16.71 -16.64
N GLU A 242 17.89 17.95 -17.06
CA GLU A 242 17.43 19.05 -16.19
C GLU A 242 16.02 18.80 -15.64
N LEU A 243 15.13 18.21 -16.45
CA LEU A 243 13.80 17.82 -16.00
C LEU A 243 13.84 16.62 -15.04
N ASP A 244 14.75 15.64 -15.24
CA ASP A 244 14.98 14.54 -14.32
C ASP A 244 15.43 15.04 -12.95
N ASP A 245 16.35 16.02 -12.90
CA ASP A 245 16.80 16.65 -11.66
C ASP A 245 15.64 17.40 -10.96
N THR A 246 14.81 18.09 -11.75
CA THR A 246 13.62 18.80 -11.25
C THR A 246 12.59 17.82 -10.66
N VAL A 247 12.33 16.71 -11.33
CA VAL A 247 11.44 15.63 -10.85
C VAL A 247 11.97 15.05 -9.55
N ALA A 248 13.27 14.76 -9.49
CA ALA A 248 13.91 14.22 -8.27
C ALA A 248 13.83 15.18 -7.08
N ASP A 249 13.97 16.51 -7.33
CA ASP A 249 13.85 17.52 -6.29
C ASP A 249 12.40 17.64 -5.77
N TYR A 250 11.40 17.64 -6.66
CA TYR A 250 10.00 17.66 -6.23
C TYR A 250 9.61 16.39 -5.47
N GLU A 251 10.06 15.21 -5.89
CA GLU A 251 9.83 13.96 -5.17
C GLU A 251 10.41 14.00 -3.75
N LYS A 252 11.63 14.54 -3.60
CA LYS A 252 12.27 14.72 -2.30
C LYS A 252 11.47 15.70 -1.43
N GLN A 253 11.08 16.86 -1.96
CA GLN A 253 10.28 17.84 -1.22
C GLN A 253 8.93 17.26 -0.78
N ILE A 254 8.27 16.45 -1.59
CA ILE A 254 7.02 15.76 -1.24
C ILE A 254 7.23 14.79 -0.08
N ILE A 255 8.34 14.06 -0.05
CA ILE A 255 8.68 13.17 1.07
C ILE A 255 8.88 13.96 2.35
N ASP A 256 9.64 15.05 2.30
CA ASP A 256 9.90 15.91 3.47
C ASP A 256 8.60 16.53 4.01
N ILE A 257 7.71 16.96 3.12
CA ILE A 257 6.41 17.51 3.53
C ILE A 257 5.50 16.40 4.11
N LYS A 258 5.51 15.19 3.58
CA LYS A 258 4.75 14.05 4.16
C LYS A 258 5.19 13.79 5.59
N ASN A 259 6.49 13.78 5.87
CA ASN A 259 7.03 13.61 7.21
C ASN A 259 6.62 14.77 8.16
N ALA A 260 6.62 16.02 7.63
CA ALA A 260 6.18 17.17 8.38
C ALA A 260 4.66 17.14 8.68
N ILE A 261 3.85 16.67 7.74
CA ILE A 261 2.41 16.44 7.94
C ILE A 261 2.20 15.45 9.06
N GLU A 262 2.83 14.26 9.01
CA GLU A 262 2.71 13.24 10.04
C GLU A 262 3.06 13.76 11.44
N THR A 263 4.16 14.52 11.55
CA THR A 263 4.59 15.09 12.83
C THR A 263 3.57 16.12 13.35
N THR A 264 3.00 16.91 12.45
CA THR A 264 2.02 17.94 12.81
C THR A 264 0.68 17.32 13.17
N GLU A 265 0.25 16.26 12.48
CA GLU A 265 -0.96 15.47 12.82
C GLU A 265 -0.86 14.88 14.22
N ARG A 266 0.28 14.29 14.60
CA ARG A 266 0.51 13.82 15.97
C ARG A 266 0.41 14.94 17.01
N THR A 267 0.88 16.13 16.68
CA THR A 267 0.75 17.30 17.58
C THR A 267 -0.71 17.71 17.74
N VAL A 268 -1.47 17.76 16.65
CA VAL A 268 -2.90 18.04 16.68
C VAL A 268 -3.64 17.01 17.53
N GLU A 269 -3.35 15.71 17.32
CA GLU A 269 -3.97 14.62 18.06
C GLU A 269 -3.65 14.67 19.56
N SER A 270 -2.38 14.86 19.93
CA SER A 270 -1.97 14.94 21.33
C SER A 270 -2.58 16.12 22.07
N THR A 271 -2.61 17.30 21.42
CA THR A 271 -3.23 18.50 22.00
C THR A 271 -4.75 18.35 22.09
N GLN A 272 -5.37 17.72 21.09
CA GLN A 272 -6.79 17.43 21.10
C GLN A 272 -7.17 16.45 22.21
N LYS A 273 -6.36 15.41 22.42
CA LYS A 273 -6.55 14.46 23.54
C LYS A 273 -6.50 15.18 24.88
N THR A 274 -5.53 16.07 25.08
CA THR A 274 -5.43 16.86 26.33
C THR A 274 -6.66 17.76 26.53
N LEU A 275 -7.22 18.32 25.45
CA LEU A 275 -8.45 19.12 25.50
C LEU A 275 -9.68 18.25 25.85
N ASN A 276 -9.73 17.01 25.35
CA ASN A 276 -10.83 16.08 25.58
C ASN A 276 -10.82 15.49 27.02
N ASP A 277 -9.63 15.26 27.59
CA ASP A 277 -9.48 14.64 28.92
C ASP A 277 -9.97 15.54 30.08
N ASN A 278 -10.21 16.82 29.81
CA ASN A 278 -10.75 17.74 30.79
C ASN A 278 -12.29 17.73 30.82
N ARG A 279 -12.84 16.75 31.50
CA ARG A 279 -14.26 16.32 31.52
C ARG A 279 -15.33 17.34 31.95
N LYS A 280 -15.02 18.59 32.32
CA LYS A 280 -16.02 19.55 32.81
C LYS A 280 -16.88 20.24 31.74
N VAL A 281 -16.68 19.89 30.47
CA VAL A 281 -17.41 20.54 29.35
C VAL A 281 -17.77 19.50 28.26
N GLU A 282 -18.26 18.36 28.67
CA GLU A 282 -18.48 17.20 27.77
C GLU A 282 -19.40 17.49 26.57
N GLU A 283 -20.47 18.27 26.77
CA GLU A 283 -21.41 18.58 25.70
C GLU A 283 -20.85 19.58 24.68
N ASP A 284 -20.28 20.70 25.17
CA ASP A 284 -19.68 21.74 24.33
C ASP A 284 -18.48 21.18 23.53
N GLN A 285 -17.76 20.20 24.08
CA GLN A 285 -16.62 19.56 23.44
C GLN A 285 -17.02 18.54 22.37
N LYS A 286 -18.13 17.83 22.57
CA LYS A 286 -18.68 16.90 21.60
C LYS A 286 -19.17 17.64 20.34
N GLU A 287 -19.84 18.78 20.55
CA GLU A 287 -20.29 19.63 19.47
C GLU A 287 -19.13 20.25 18.70
N LEU A 288 -18.09 20.71 19.41
CA LEU A 288 -16.85 21.22 18.80
C LEU A 288 -16.17 20.17 17.92
N ARG A 289 -16.08 18.92 18.41
CA ARG A 289 -15.48 17.81 17.65
C ARG A 289 -16.27 17.49 16.38
N ASN A 290 -17.59 17.52 16.46
CA ASN A 290 -18.44 17.30 15.30
C ASN A 290 -18.25 18.37 14.22
N LEU A 291 -18.16 19.64 14.64
CA LEU A 291 -17.89 20.75 13.72
C LEU A 291 -16.51 20.62 13.04
N GLU A 292 -15.51 20.13 13.78
CA GLU A 292 -14.17 19.92 13.23
C GLU A 292 -14.14 18.80 12.17
N LEU A 293 -14.82 17.71 12.42
CA LEU A 293 -14.95 16.61 11.47
C LEU A 293 -15.72 17.01 10.20
N ASP A 294 -16.77 17.82 10.41
CA ASP A 294 -17.54 18.34 9.29
C ASP A 294 -16.67 19.26 8.40
N ILE A 295 -15.91 20.17 9.00
CA ILE A 295 -14.99 21.08 8.28
C ILE A 295 -13.99 20.25 7.47
N GLU A 296 -13.36 19.24 8.09
CA GLU A 296 -12.40 18.37 7.40
C GLU A 296 -13.02 17.64 6.20
N ARG A 297 -14.27 17.17 6.36
CA ARG A 297 -15.03 16.53 5.28
C ARG A 297 -15.29 17.46 4.11
N TYR A 298 -15.73 18.68 4.40
CA TYR A 298 -16.00 19.67 3.36
C TYR A 298 -14.72 20.19 2.70
N GLU A 299 -13.60 20.29 3.43
CA GLU A 299 -12.28 20.60 2.84
C GLU A 299 -11.85 19.53 1.84
N LYS A 300 -12.10 18.26 2.16
CA LYS A 300 -11.84 17.16 1.24
C LYS A 300 -12.73 17.23 0.00
N PHE A 301 -14.03 17.44 0.18
CA PHE A 301 -14.95 17.63 -0.95
C PHE A 301 -14.53 18.78 -1.84
N LYS A 302 -14.15 19.91 -1.24
CA LYS A 302 -13.64 21.07 -1.96
C LYS A 302 -12.37 20.71 -2.77
N ALA A 303 -11.43 19.96 -2.16
CA ALA A 303 -10.22 19.52 -2.84
C ALA A 303 -10.53 18.58 -3.99
N ASP A 304 -11.46 17.64 -3.79
CA ASP A 304 -11.88 16.70 -4.83
C ASP A 304 -12.60 17.43 -5.99
N TYR A 305 -13.50 18.36 -5.69
CA TYR A 305 -14.16 19.20 -6.69
C TYR A 305 -13.17 20.04 -7.49
N TYR A 306 -12.19 20.64 -6.80
CA TYR A 306 -11.11 21.39 -7.46
C TYR A 306 -10.26 20.48 -8.36
N ALA A 307 -9.90 19.31 -7.90
CA ALA A 307 -9.14 18.33 -8.70
C ALA A 307 -9.94 17.88 -9.92
N ASP A 308 -11.24 17.65 -9.77
CA ASP A 308 -12.15 17.30 -10.87
C ASP A 308 -12.25 18.42 -11.90
N ILE A 309 -12.36 19.69 -11.47
CA ILE A 309 -12.37 20.88 -12.33
C ILE A 309 -11.07 20.97 -13.11
N VAL A 310 -9.92 20.88 -12.41
CA VAL A 310 -8.58 20.94 -13.04
C VAL A 310 -8.39 19.81 -14.06
N LYS A 311 -8.80 18.59 -13.71
CA LYS A 311 -8.76 17.44 -14.61
C LYS A 311 -9.66 17.65 -15.82
N SER A 312 -10.83 18.22 -15.63
CA SER A 312 -11.76 18.55 -16.72
C SER A 312 -11.18 19.63 -17.64
N ILE A 313 -10.56 20.66 -17.06
CA ILE A 313 -9.91 21.73 -17.82
C ILE A 313 -8.64 21.23 -18.54
N SER A 314 -7.90 20.24 -18.00
CA SER A 314 -6.73 19.67 -18.67
C SER A 314 -7.07 19.02 -20.02
N ASN A 315 -8.32 18.64 -20.22
CA ASN A 315 -8.85 18.15 -21.50
C ASN A 315 -9.41 19.26 -22.42
N SER A 316 -9.15 20.53 -22.10
CA SER A 316 -9.68 21.69 -22.81
C SER A 316 -9.30 21.76 -24.29
N ALA A 317 -8.26 21.07 -24.74
CA ALA A 317 -7.89 20.96 -26.15
C ALA A 317 -9.06 20.43 -26.99
N LYS A 318 -9.81 19.44 -26.50
CA LYS A 318 -11.01 18.90 -27.14
C LYS A 318 -12.13 19.95 -27.20
N PHE A 319 -12.30 20.73 -26.15
CA PHE A 319 -13.27 21.82 -26.07
C PHE A 319 -13.04 22.86 -27.16
N PHE A 320 -11.79 23.35 -27.30
CA PHE A 320 -11.47 24.31 -28.34
C PHE A 320 -11.56 23.71 -29.74
N ALA A 321 -11.15 22.47 -29.91
CA ALA A 321 -11.28 21.79 -31.19
C ALA A 321 -12.77 21.58 -31.57
N ALA A 322 -13.64 21.29 -30.64
CA ALA A 322 -15.07 21.13 -30.89
C ALA A 322 -15.74 22.43 -31.32
N THR A 323 -15.25 23.61 -30.91
CA THR A 323 -15.79 24.92 -31.38
C THR A 323 -15.53 25.16 -32.88
N LEU A 324 -14.56 24.46 -33.47
CA LEU A 324 -14.23 24.54 -34.88
C LEU A 324 -15.13 23.65 -35.75
N LEU A 325 -15.95 22.80 -35.16
CA LEU A 325 -16.81 21.87 -35.91
C LEU A 325 -17.75 22.58 -36.90
N PRO A 326 -18.45 23.70 -36.54
CA PRO A 326 -19.34 24.39 -37.50
C PRO A 326 -18.57 25.01 -38.68
N GLU A 327 -17.37 25.55 -38.42
CA GLU A 327 -16.50 26.08 -39.49
C GLU A 327 -15.97 24.97 -40.39
N PHE A 328 -15.61 23.85 -39.80
CA PHE A 328 -15.16 22.68 -40.54
C PHE A 328 -16.30 22.06 -41.37
N GLU A 329 -17.52 21.96 -40.85
CA GLU A 329 -18.71 21.51 -41.60
C GLU A 329 -19.01 22.44 -42.76
N ALA A 330 -18.95 23.77 -42.57
CA ALA A 330 -19.15 24.75 -43.59
C ALA A 330 -18.06 24.66 -44.71
N LEU A 331 -16.83 24.32 -44.33
CA LEU A 331 -15.77 24.06 -45.31
C LEU A 331 -15.99 22.75 -46.05
N LEU A 332 -16.45 21.69 -45.40
CA LEU A 332 -16.77 20.41 -46.04
C LEU A 332 -17.93 20.51 -47.01
N GLU A 333 -18.93 21.34 -46.73
CA GLU A 333 -20.05 21.61 -47.65
C GLU A 333 -19.59 22.30 -48.92
N GLN A 334 -18.53 23.09 -48.89
CA GLN A 334 -17.97 23.77 -50.05
C GLN A 334 -17.10 22.83 -50.89
N VAL A 335 -16.68 21.70 -50.34
CA VAL A 335 -15.82 20.73 -51.01
C VAL A 335 -16.67 19.51 -51.36
N ASP A 336 -16.94 19.32 -52.64
CA ASP A 336 -17.61 18.11 -53.15
C ASP A 336 -16.71 16.88 -52.89
N LEU A 337 -16.96 16.20 -51.77
CA LEU A 337 -16.27 14.96 -51.36
C LEU A 337 -17.01 13.70 -51.83
N GLU A 338 -18.27 13.84 -52.32
CA GLU A 338 -19.05 12.70 -52.81
C GLU A 338 -18.42 12.11 -54.09
N GLY A 339 -18.06 10.85 -53.99
CA GLY A 339 -17.52 10.08 -55.12
C GLY A 339 -16.01 10.24 -55.38
N LYS A 340 -15.28 10.99 -54.55
CA LYS A 340 -13.82 11.17 -54.73
C LYS A 340 -12.96 10.14 -53.98
N ASP A 341 -13.52 9.44 -53.02
CA ASP A 341 -12.85 8.37 -52.29
C ASP A 341 -13.47 7.01 -52.61
N ILE A 342 -12.95 6.33 -53.57
CA ILE A 342 -13.22 4.90 -53.72
C ILE A 342 -12.25 4.17 -52.79
N PRO A 343 -12.72 3.44 -51.75
CA PRO A 343 -11.82 2.76 -50.83
C PRO A 343 -10.83 1.87 -51.57
N GLY A 344 -9.53 2.08 -51.30
CA GLY A 344 -8.45 1.31 -51.95
C GLY A 344 -8.00 1.78 -53.34
N VAL A 345 -8.60 2.86 -53.91
CA VAL A 345 -8.14 3.46 -55.15
C VAL A 345 -7.35 4.73 -54.84
N THR A 346 -6.05 4.67 -55.01
CA THR A 346 -5.10 5.78 -54.90
C THR A 346 -4.60 6.19 -56.29
N VAL A 347 -3.94 7.35 -56.37
CA VAL A 347 -3.24 7.75 -57.62
C VAL A 347 -2.30 6.65 -58.12
N ASP A 348 -1.55 6.03 -57.19
CA ASP A 348 -0.63 4.92 -57.49
C ASP A 348 -1.38 3.68 -58.02
N THR A 349 -2.57 3.39 -57.51
CA THR A 349 -3.42 2.30 -58.02
C THR A 349 -3.88 2.57 -59.43
N LEU A 350 -4.25 3.82 -59.73
CA LEU A 350 -4.68 4.22 -61.09
C LEU A 350 -3.48 4.23 -62.06
N ASP A 351 -2.31 4.66 -61.63
CA ASP A 351 -1.07 4.61 -62.42
C ASP A 351 -0.67 3.18 -62.75
N TYR A 352 -0.72 2.30 -61.73
CA TYR A 352 -0.47 0.87 -61.94
C TYR A 352 -1.41 0.26 -63.01
N LEU A 353 -2.71 0.62 -62.97
CA LEU A 353 -3.68 0.14 -63.98
C LEU A 353 -3.40 0.70 -65.37
N LEU A 354 -2.98 1.96 -65.46
CA LEU A 354 -2.60 2.58 -66.71
C LEU A 354 -1.33 1.93 -67.28
N ASP A 355 -0.34 1.66 -66.45
CA ASP A 355 0.91 0.99 -66.83
C ASP A 355 0.70 -0.48 -67.24
N LEU A 356 -0.23 -1.16 -66.49
CA LEU A 356 -0.63 -2.54 -66.79
C LEU A 356 -1.37 -2.64 -68.12
N GLY A 357 -1.99 -1.55 -68.59
CA GLY A 357 -2.74 -1.50 -69.84
C GLY A 357 -4.06 -2.25 -69.83
N GLU A 358 -4.49 -2.70 -68.56
CA GLU A 358 -5.72 -3.46 -68.40
C GLU A 358 -6.36 -3.11 -67.02
N CYS A 359 -7.67 -2.87 -67.02
CA CYS A 359 -8.42 -2.62 -65.81
C CYS A 359 -8.69 -3.92 -65.05
N LEU A 360 -8.90 -3.86 -63.70
CA LEU A 360 -9.22 -5.01 -62.87
C LEU A 360 -10.46 -5.82 -63.33
N CYS A 361 -11.33 -5.22 -64.13
CA CYS A 361 -12.49 -5.88 -64.74
C CYS A 361 -12.15 -6.57 -66.10
N GLY A 362 -10.86 -6.57 -66.52
CA GLY A 362 -10.40 -7.18 -67.79
C GLY A 362 -10.57 -6.29 -69.00
N THR A 363 -10.98 -5.03 -68.83
CA THR A 363 -11.08 -4.08 -69.97
C THR A 363 -9.70 -3.54 -70.38
N LYS A 364 -9.29 -3.67 -71.65
CA LYS A 364 -8.02 -3.12 -72.15
C LYS A 364 -8.02 -1.59 -72.11
N LEU A 365 -7.00 -1.03 -71.50
CA LEU A 365 -6.77 0.41 -71.41
C LEU A 365 -5.78 0.87 -72.49
N THR A 366 -6.32 1.19 -73.68
CA THR A 366 -5.56 1.81 -74.72
C THR A 366 -5.83 3.32 -74.74
N GLU A 367 -4.86 4.14 -75.15
CA GLU A 367 -4.99 5.62 -75.14
C GLU A 367 -6.23 6.16 -75.86
N ASP A 368 -6.79 5.43 -76.84
CA ASP A 368 -8.01 5.78 -77.52
C ASP A 368 -9.28 5.26 -76.83
N SER A 369 -9.19 4.42 -75.81
CA SER A 369 -10.35 3.83 -75.16
C SER A 369 -11.05 4.82 -74.24
N GLU A 370 -12.36 4.70 -74.16
CA GLU A 370 -13.18 5.48 -73.22
C GLU A 370 -12.82 5.15 -71.76
N ALA A 371 -12.47 3.90 -71.44
CA ALA A 371 -12.03 3.45 -70.17
C ALA A 371 -10.71 4.12 -69.74
N TYR A 372 -9.74 4.27 -70.66
CA TYR A 372 -8.47 4.97 -70.37
C TYR A 372 -8.72 6.45 -70.01
N ARG A 373 -9.56 7.12 -70.82
CA ARG A 373 -9.95 8.52 -70.56
C ARG A 373 -10.67 8.68 -69.22
N THR A 374 -11.48 7.70 -68.86
CA THR A 374 -12.18 7.69 -67.60
C THR A 374 -11.21 7.55 -66.44
N ILE A 375 -10.21 6.66 -66.51
CA ILE A 375 -9.18 6.51 -65.47
C ILE A 375 -8.32 7.77 -65.39
N LEU A 376 -7.96 8.39 -66.47
CA LEU A 376 -7.23 9.66 -66.48
C LEU A 376 -8.03 10.81 -65.89
N LYS A 377 -9.35 10.81 -66.06
CA LYS A 377 -10.27 11.75 -65.37
C LYS A 377 -10.31 11.50 -63.90
N LEU A 378 -10.48 10.25 -63.46
CA LEU A 378 -10.44 9.82 -62.09
C LEU A 378 -9.12 10.17 -61.40
N LYS A 379 -7.99 9.93 -62.09
CA LYS A 379 -6.65 10.28 -61.56
C LYS A 379 -6.50 11.77 -61.23
N LYS A 380 -7.16 12.66 -62.01
CA LYS A 380 -7.18 14.11 -61.73
C LYS A 380 -8.11 14.47 -60.57
N GLN A 381 -9.02 13.59 -60.19
CA GLN A 381 -10.04 13.80 -59.18
C GLN A 381 -9.71 13.11 -57.85
N VAL A 382 -8.92 12.03 -57.90
CA VAL A 382 -8.44 11.31 -56.72
C VAL A 382 -7.33 12.14 -56.06
N PRO A 383 -7.48 12.55 -54.82
CA PRO A 383 -6.43 13.25 -54.10
C PRO A 383 -5.19 12.35 -53.96
N PRO A 384 -3.98 12.91 -53.83
CA PRO A 384 -2.75 12.14 -53.61
C PRO A 384 -2.79 11.28 -52.36
N GLU A 385 -3.62 11.62 -51.38
CA GLU A 385 -3.89 10.91 -50.13
C GLU A 385 -5.41 10.87 -49.89
N MET A 386 -5.88 9.91 -49.10
CA MET A 386 -7.30 9.71 -48.80
C MET A 386 -7.88 10.88 -47.99
N LEU A 387 -8.03 12.06 -48.59
CA LEU A 387 -8.53 13.28 -47.96
C LEU A 387 -9.98 13.14 -47.49
N GLY A 388 -10.86 12.47 -48.27
CA GLY A 388 -12.23 12.26 -47.88
C GLY A 388 -12.38 11.36 -46.67
N GLY A 389 -11.61 10.25 -46.62
CA GLY A 389 -11.57 9.36 -45.46
C GLY A 389 -10.97 10.04 -44.22
N ALA A 390 -9.95 10.87 -44.39
CA ALA A 390 -9.36 11.66 -43.31
C ALA A 390 -10.32 12.75 -42.81
N ALA A 391 -10.98 13.46 -43.75
CA ALA A 391 -12.00 14.47 -43.40
C ALA A 391 -13.21 13.86 -42.68
N GLY A 392 -13.69 12.70 -43.17
CA GLY A 392 -14.77 11.96 -42.49
C GLY A 392 -14.41 11.51 -41.07
N LYS A 393 -13.19 10.96 -40.87
CA LYS A 393 -12.69 10.62 -39.55
C LYS A 393 -12.55 11.84 -38.64
N LEU A 394 -12.02 12.95 -39.17
CA LEU A 394 -11.89 14.19 -38.43
C LEU A 394 -13.26 14.74 -38.02
N LYS A 395 -14.25 14.74 -38.91
CA LYS A 395 -15.63 15.13 -38.63
C LYS A 395 -16.21 14.30 -37.49
N THR A 396 -16.15 12.95 -37.60
CA THR A 396 -16.66 12.04 -36.55
C THR A 396 -15.94 12.26 -35.22
N THR A 397 -14.65 12.56 -35.25
CA THR A 397 -13.88 12.85 -34.02
C THR A 397 -14.31 14.18 -33.42
N LEU A 398 -14.50 15.22 -34.21
CA LEU A 398 -14.95 16.54 -33.75
C LEU A 398 -16.39 16.48 -33.23
N GLU A 399 -17.30 15.74 -33.87
CA GLU A 399 -18.65 15.49 -33.39
C GLU A 399 -18.65 14.77 -32.04
N ALA A 400 -17.83 13.74 -31.87
CA ALA A 400 -17.64 13.04 -30.61
C ALA A 400 -17.14 14.01 -29.52
N TRP A 401 -16.15 14.83 -29.85
CA TRP A 401 -15.60 15.84 -28.93
C TRP A 401 -16.61 16.94 -28.61
N ALA A 402 -17.47 17.35 -29.55
CA ALA A 402 -18.53 18.32 -29.31
C ALA A 402 -19.57 17.79 -28.31
N ASN A 403 -19.92 16.51 -28.42
CA ASN A 403 -20.83 15.88 -27.47
C ASN A 403 -20.17 15.72 -26.09
N GLU A 404 -18.94 15.22 -26.00
CA GLU A 404 -18.16 15.17 -24.76
C GLU A 404 -18.01 16.56 -24.12
N THR A 405 -17.83 17.60 -24.91
CA THR A 405 -17.65 18.99 -24.46
C THR A 405 -18.94 19.58 -23.85
N ARG A 406 -20.11 19.23 -24.37
CA ARG A 406 -21.38 19.67 -23.82
C ARG A 406 -21.58 19.12 -22.41
N GLU A 407 -21.35 17.81 -22.23
CA GLU A 407 -21.41 17.16 -20.91
C GLU A 407 -20.34 17.70 -19.98
N LEU A 408 -19.15 17.96 -20.50
CA LEU A 408 -18.02 18.49 -19.73
C LEU A 408 -18.31 19.89 -19.19
N LYS A 409 -18.92 20.77 -20.01
CA LYS A 409 -19.30 22.12 -19.58
C LYS A 409 -20.26 22.05 -18.39
N ASP A 410 -21.32 21.26 -18.52
CA ASP A 410 -22.31 21.13 -17.45
C ASP A 410 -21.68 20.52 -16.19
N THR A 411 -20.80 19.55 -16.35
CA THR A 411 -20.03 18.97 -15.25
C THR A 411 -19.12 19.99 -14.55
N ILE A 412 -18.39 20.82 -15.31
CA ILE A 412 -17.53 21.86 -14.75
C ILE A 412 -18.35 22.90 -13.97
N VAL A 413 -19.48 23.37 -14.52
CA VAL A 413 -20.36 24.33 -13.84
C VAL A 413 -20.89 23.73 -12.56
N GLN A 414 -21.42 22.52 -12.61
CA GLN A 414 -21.93 21.85 -11.41
C GLN A 414 -20.85 21.66 -10.35
N LYS A 415 -19.63 21.25 -10.74
CA LYS A 415 -18.50 21.08 -9.80
C LYS A 415 -18.02 22.43 -9.23
N ALA A 416 -18.13 23.52 -10.00
CA ALA A 416 -17.81 24.85 -9.49
C ALA A 416 -18.85 25.31 -8.45
N ASP A 417 -20.13 25.07 -8.71
CA ASP A 417 -21.20 25.35 -7.75
C ASP A 417 -21.03 24.51 -6.47
N ASP A 418 -20.73 23.21 -6.62
CA ASP A 418 -20.46 22.31 -5.49
C ASP A 418 -19.24 22.80 -4.66
N PHE A 419 -18.20 23.29 -5.33
CA PHE A 419 -17.02 23.87 -4.69
C PHE A 419 -17.37 25.12 -3.86
N ASP A 420 -18.17 26.04 -4.43
CA ASP A 420 -18.60 27.26 -3.75
C ASP A 420 -19.51 26.96 -2.56
N VAL A 421 -20.41 25.99 -2.69
CA VAL A 421 -21.25 25.48 -1.59
C VAL A 421 -20.39 24.87 -0.49
N ALA A 422 -19.41 24.04 -0.86
CA ALA A 422 -18.49 23.46 0.13
C ALA A 422 -17.68 24.53 0.87
N GLN A 423 -17.18 25.55 0.14
CA GLN A 423 -16.47 26.69 0.74
C GLN A 423 -17.36 27.48 1.71
N SER A 424 -18.57 27.82 1.30
CA SER A 424 -19.51 28.55 2.15
C SER A 424 -19.85 27.78 3.42
N THR A 425 -20.02 26.47 3.31
CA THR A 425 -20.29 25.58 4.46
C THR A 425 -19.09 25.53 5.42
N ILE A 426 -17.86 25.48 4.89
CA ILE A 426 -16.63 25.55 5.69
C ILE A 426 -16.59 26.86 6.48
N ASP A 427 -16.87 27.98 5.84
CA ASP A 427 -16.83 29.31 6.46
C ASP A 427 -17.85 29.42 7.61
N GLU A 428 -19.11 28.98 7.37
CA GLU A 428 -20.16 28.96 8.40
C GLU A 428 -19.78 28.10 9.62
N LYS A 429 -19.33 26.87 9.37
CA LYS A 429 -18.94 25.95 10.45
C LYS A 429 -17.71 26.43 11.21
N THR A 430 -16.79 27.12 10.54
CA THR A 430 -15.61 27.72 11.17
C THR A 430 -16.00 28.86 12.14
N ILE A 431 -16.97 29.69 11.77
CA ILE A 431 -17.48 30.73 12.65
C ILE A 431 -18.15 30.13 13.90
N GLU A 432 -18.93 29.06 13.74
CA GLU A 432 -19.59 28.37 14.84
C GLU A 432 -18.57 27.71 15.77
N LYS A 433 -17.55 27.06 15.23
CA LYS A 433 -16.41 26.49 15.94
C LYS A 433 -15.69 27.54 16.79
N ASP A 434 -15.33 28.70 16.21
CA ASP A 434 -14.64 29.79 16.94
C ASP A 434 -15.47 30.34 18.11
N ARG A 435 -16.80 30.32 17.98
CA ARG A 435 -17.74 30.68 19.05
C ARG A 435 -17.72 29.66 20.21
N LEU A 436 -17.79 28.38 19.88
CA LEU A 436 -17.76 27.30 20.87
C LEU A 436 -16.42 27.28 21.62
N GLU A 437 -15.32 27.41 20.91
CA GLU A 437 -13.98 27.46 21.49
C GLU A 437 -13.84 28.60 22.53
N LYS A 438 -14.31 29.82 22.20
CA LYS A 438 -14.30 30.94 23.14
C LYS A 438 -15.14 30.69 24.40
N THR A 439 -16.22 29.92 24.28
CA THR A 439 -17.10 29.59 25.40
C THR A 439 -16.44 28.60 26.34
N ILE A 440 -15.72 27.62 25.79
CA ILE A 440 -14.99 26.62 26.55
C ILE A 440 -13.76 27.21 27.24
N ASP A 441 -12.98 28.09 26.56
CA ASP A 441 -11.80 28.77 27.10
C ASP A 441 -12.10 29.57 28.38
N ARG A 442 -13.26 30.19 28.45
CA ARG A 442 -13.70 30.91 29.64
C ARG A 442 -13.92 30.00 30.86
N LYS A 443 -14.17 28.71 30.64
CA LYS A 443 -14.54 27.76 31.70
C LYS A 443 -13.34 26.95 32.25
N THR A 444 -12.25 26.78 31.51
CA THR A 444 -11.24 25.76 31.83
C THR A 444 -9.78 26.20 31.83
N ASN A 445 -9.42 27.44 31.51
CA ASN A 445 -8.03 27.91 31.37
C ASN A 445 -7.11 27.04 30.48
N LEU A 446 -7.67 26.40 29.46
CA LEU A 446 -6.96 25.58 28.46
C LEU A 446 -6.43 26.41 27.27
N GLY A 447 -6.38 27.73 27.42
CA GLY A 447 -5.97 28.67 26.37
C GLY A 447 -4.67 28.32 25.66
N PRO A 448 -3.57 28.01 26.38
CA PRO A 448 -2.29 27.65 25.71
C PRO A 448 -2.36 26.39 24.84
N VAL A 449 -3.07 25.35 25.32
CA VAL A 449 -3.20 24.09 24.59
C VAL A 449 -4.05 24.26 23.32
N ARG A 450 -5.09 25.09 23.41
CA ARG A 450 -5.91 25.45 22.24
C ARG A 450 -5.16 26.28 21.23
N GLN A 451 -4.40 27.26 21.69
CA GLN A 451 -3.57 28.05 20.79
C GLN A 451 -2.58 27.15 20.05
N GLN A 452 -1.96 26.19 20.75
CA GLN A 452 -1.06 25.22 20.14
C GLN A 452 -1.79 24.32 19.13
N ASN A 453 -2.99 23.83 19.48
CA ASN A 453 -3.80 23.02 18.57
C ASN A 453 -4.19 23.81 17.32
N LYS A 454 -4.66 25.05 17.48
CA LYS A 454 -4.99 25.94 16.36
C LYS A 454 -3.80 26.17 15.43
N GLN A 455 -2.64 26.51 15.97
CA GLN A 455 -1.42 26.70 15.19
C GLN A 455 -0.98 25.43 14.45
N ALA A 456 -1.11 24.29 15.12
CA ALA A 456 -0.79 23.00 14.51
C ALA A 456 -1.74 22.67 13.34
N ARG A 457 -3.03 22.97 13.46
CA ARG A 457 -4.03 22.79 12.40
C ARG A 457 -3.81 23.72 11.21
N GLU A 458 -3.55 24.99 11.46
CA GLU A 458 -3.20 25.96 10.41
C GLU A 458 -1.93 25.51 9.66
N ARG A 459 -0.92 25.04 10.41
CA ARG A 459 0.31 24.50 9.81
C ARG A 459 0.02 23.25 8.99
N LEU A 460 -0.85 22.37 9.47
CA LEU A 460 -1.26 21.15 8.77
C LEU A 460 -1.97 21.46 7.45
N ALA A 461 -2.91 22.40 7.46
CA ALA A 461 -3.61 22.86 6.26
C ALA A 461 -2.62 23.45 5.23
N ASN A 462 -1.68 24.29 5.68
CA ASN A 462 -0.66 24.85 4.81
C ASN A 462 0.27 23.80 4.21
N LEU A 463 0.66 22.77 4.99
CA LEU A 463 1.48 21.67 4.52
C LEU A 463 0.73 20.80 3.50
N LYS A 464 -0.56 20.51 3.73
CA LYS A 464 -1.40 19.78 2.80
C LYS A 464 -1.56 20.51 1.46
N ASN A 465 -1.80 21.83 1.50
CA ASN A 465 -1.87 22.66 0.30
C ASN A 465 -0.52 22.71 -0.46
N LYS A 466 0.58 22.85 0.28
CA LYS A 466 1.92 22.86 -0.33
C LYS A 466 2.24 21.53 -0.98
N LYS A 467 1.85 20.41 -0.34
CA LYS A 467 1.98 19.05 -0.92
C LYS A 467 1.23 18.94 -2.24
N LEU A 468 -0.04 19.36 -2.27
CA LEU A 468 -0.86 19.33 -3.48
C LEU A 468 -0.23 20.15 -4.62
N THR A 469 0.25 21.35 -4.30
CA THR A 469 0.93 22.19 -5.31
C THR A 469 2.18 21.54 -5.87
N LEU A 470 2.95 20.86 -5.02
CA LEU A 470 4.16 20.15 -5.48
C LEU A 470 3.80 18.90 -6.28
N GLU A 471 2.75 18.18 -5.93
CA GLU A 471 2.26 17.02 -6.70
C GLU A 471 1.82 17.44 -8.10
N LEU A 472 1.12 18.56 -8.24
CA LEU A 472 0.76 19.13 -9.55
C LEU A 472 2.00 19.54 -10.37
N ARG A 473 2.98 20.19 -9.74
CA ARG A 473 4.23 20.58 -10.41
C ARG A 473 5.04 19.35 -10.85
N LEU A 474 5.06 18.32 -10.02
CA LEU A 474 5.70 17.04 -10.34
C LEU A 474 5.06 16.41 -11.58
N GLU A 475 3.73 16.38 -11.63
CA GLU A 475 3.01 15.84 -12.78
C GLU A 475 3.31 16.63 -14.06
N GLN A 476 3.30 17.96 -13.99
CA GLN A 476 3.68 18.82 -15.11
C GLN A 476 5.13 18.61 -15.58
N ALA A 477 6.06 18.45 -14.62
CA ALA A 477 7.45 18.18 -14.93
C ALA A 477 7.61 16.80 -15.64
N LYS A 478 6.89 15.79 -15.17
CA LYS A 478 6.86 14.45 -15.79
C LYS A 478 6.25 14.48 -17.20
N ASP A 479 5.18 15.23 -17.39
CA ASP A 479 4.55 15.38 -18.70
C ASP A 479 5.49 16.11 -19.68
N ASN A 480 6.13 17.20 -19.27
CA ASN A 480 7.10 17.91 -20.09
C ASN A 480 8.30 17.03 -20.44
N ARG A 481 8.79 16.25 -19.46
CA ARG A 481 9.85 15.28 -19.68
C ARG A 481 9.46 14.25 -20.75
N ASN A 482 8.26 13.66 -20.64
CA ASN A 482 7.75 12.68 -21.60
C ASN A 482 7.60 13.28 -23.02
N LYS A 483 7.16 14.54 -23.13
CA LYS A 483 7.10 15.24 -24.40
C LYS A 483 8.49 15.43 -25.02
N LYS A 484 9.49 15.78 -24.19
CA LYS A 484 10.88 15.92 -24.66
C LYS A 484 11.51 14.59 -25.04
N GLU A 485 11.20 13.52 -24.31
CA GLU A 485 11.61 12.16 -24.68
C GLU A 485 11.01 11.73 -26.02
N ALA A 486 9.73 12.02 -26.27
CA ALA A 486 9.12 11.72 -27.56
C ALA A 486 9.78 12.50 -28.74
N GLN A 487 10.20 13.75 -28.48
CA GLN A 487 10.96 14.55 -29.44
C GLN A 487 12.35 13.95 -29.69
N LEU A 488 13.05 13.53 -28.64
CA LEU A 488 14.35 12.88 -28.73
C LEU A 488 14.24 11.58 -29.51
N ASP A 489 13.22 10.78 -29.25
CA ASP A 489 12.94 9.52 -29.96
C ASP A 489 12.70 9.77 -31.43
N ALA A 490 11.95 10.80 -31.81
CA ALA A 490 11.71 11.15 -33.20
C ALA A 490 12.99 11.55 -33.97
N VAL A 491 13.93 12.25 -33.30
CA VAL A 491 15.23 12.61 -33.87
C VAL A 491 16.15 11.39 -33.97
N ALA A 492 16.11 10.48 -33.02
CA ALA A 492 17.01 9.34 -32.92
C ALA A 492 16.58 8.12 -33.79
N ILE A 493 15.30 8.02 -34.18
CA ILE A 493 14.75 6.93 -35.00
C ILE A 493 15.43 6.83 -36.38
N HIS A 494 15.93 7.94 -36.92
CA HIS A 494 16.58 7.96 -38.22
C HIS A 494 17.98 7.36 -38.23
N ASP A 495 18.55 7.02 -37.09
CA ASP A 495 19.87 6.38 -37.03
C ASP A 495 19.74 4.85 -36.98
N LYS A 496 20.33 4.18 -37.98
CA LYS A 496 20.33 2.70 -38.09
C LYS A 496 20.96 2.00 -36.86
N GLN A 497 21.89 2.67 -36.16
CA GLN A 497 22.55 2.13 -34.99
C GLN A 497 21.60 2.06 -33.76
N ASN A 498 20.60 2.92 -33.72
CA ASN A 498 19.62 2.96 -32.64
C ASN A 498 18.44 1.98 -32.81
N ALA A 499 18.26 1.40 -34.01
CA ALA A 499 17.12 0.55 -34.33
C ALA A 499 16.96 -0.66 -33.34
N GLN A 500 18.07 -1.21 -32.87
CA GLN A 500 18.05 -2.31 -31.94
C GLN A 500 17.61 -1.85 -30.53
N ILE A 501 18.05 -0.66 -30.11
CA ILE A 501 17.68 -0.06 -28.83
C ILE A 501 16.17 0.26 -28.81
N TYR A 502 15.63 0.81 -29.93
CA TYR A 502 14.19 1.06 -30.06
C TYR A 502 13.34 -0.21 -30.00
N ARG A 503 13.83 -1.32 -30.59
CA ARG A 503 13.14 -2.61 -30.43
C ARG A 503 13.11 -3.05 -28.94
N CYS A 504 14.22 -2.90 -28.24
CA CYS A 504 14.25 -3.20 -26.81
C CYS A 504 13.31 -2.29 -26.00
N LEU A 505 13.26 -0.99 -26.32
CA LEU A 505 12.33 -0.05 -25.68
C LEU A 505 10.87 -0.45 -25.93
N ALA A 506 10.52 -0.82 -27.17
CA ALA A 506 9.18 -1.30 -27.49
C ALA A 506 8.79 -2.57 -26.71
N TYR A 507 9.72 -3.51 -26.49
CA TYR A 507 9.46 -4.67 -25.63
C TYR A 507 9.26 -4.25 -24.16
N VAL A 508 10.06 -3.31 -23.66
CA VAL A 508 9.92 -2.77 -22.30
C VAL A 508 8.54 -2.12 -22.14
N ASP A 509 8.06 -1.38 -23.14
CA ASP A 509 6.74 -0.75 -23.14
C ASP A 509 5.62 -1.80 -23.03
N VAL A 510 5.65 -2.82 -23.88
CA VAL A 510 4.67 -3.92 -23.85
C VAL A 510 4.70 -4.66 -22.49
N MET A 511 5.88 -4.93 -21.96
CA MET A 511 6.02 -5.57 -20.64
C MET A 511 5.45 -4.71 -19.52
N TYR A 512 5.73 -3.40 -19.55
CA TYR A 512 5.22 -2.45 -18.58
C TYR A 512 3.69 -2.35 -18.62
N ASP A 513 3.12 -2.15 -19.81
CA ASP A 513 1.68 -2.04 -20.00
C ASP A 513 0.95 -3.32 -19.56
N LYS A 514 1.53 -4.48 -19.84
CA LYS A 514 0.99 -5.76 -19.39
C LYS A 514 1.06 -5.91 -17.86
N ALA A 515 2.18 -5.52 -17.25
CA ALA A 515 2.34 -5.54 -15.81
C ALA A 515 1.35 -4.58 -15.13
N ALA A 516 1.19 -3.37 -15.65
CA ALA A 516 0.24 -2.37 -15.15
C ALA A 516 -1.22 -2.85 -15.27
N MET A 517 -1.59 -3.44 -16.40
CA MET A 517 -2.91 -4.02 -16.59
C MET A 517 -3.20 -5.14 -15.59
N LEU A 518 -2.25 -6.08 -15.42
CA LEU A 518 -2.39 -7.19 -14.48
C LEU A 518 -2.45 -6.70 -13.02
N ALA A 519 -1.62 -5.70 -12.67
CA ALA A 519 -1.63 -5.11 -11.33
C ALA A 519 -2.98 -4.45 -11.01
N ASN A 520 -3.53 -3.69 -11.95
CA ASN A 520 -4.84 -3.03 -11.80
C ASN A 520 -5.99 -4.06 -11.74
N GLN A 521 -5.96 -5.06 -12.61
CA GLN A 521 -6.96 -6.13 -12.61
C GLN A 521 -6.97 -6.87 -11.27
N ARG A 522 -5.80 -7.32 -10.80
CA ARG A 522 -5.66 -8.00 -9.50
C ARG A 522 -6.14 -7.11 -8.36
N LYS A 523 -5.69 -5.84 -8.33
CA LYS A 523 -6.11 -4.89 -7.29
C LYS A 523 -7.63 -4.77 -7.20
N ASN A 524 -8.32 -4.59 -8.32
CA ASN A 524 -9.78 -4.41 -8.33
C ASN A 524 -10.50 -5.67 -7.89
N THR A 525 -10.12 -6.84 -8.41
CA THR A 525 -10.73 -8.12 -8.02
C THR A 525 -10.56 -8.35 -6.52
N THR A 526 -9.37 -8.19 -5.98
CA THR A 526 -9.09 -8.50 -4.59
C THR A 526 -9.71 -7.51 -3.61
N ILE A 527 -9.78 -6.22 -3.95
CA ILE A 527 -10.53 -5.25 -3.10
C ILE A 527 -12.00 -5.66 -3.03
N THR A 528 -12.57 -6.16 -4.12
CA THR A 528 -13.95 -6.66 -4.15
C THR A 528 -14.09 -7.88 -3.26
N ASP A 529 -13.24 -8.89 -3.43
CA ASP A 529 -13.26 -10.12 -2.63
C ASP A 529 -13.01 -9.84 -1.14
N LEU A 530 -12.04 -8.94 -0.84
CA LEU A 530 -11.76 -8.53 0.54
C LEU A 530 -12.96 -7.80 1.16
N ASN A 531 -13.66 -6.95 0.41
CA ASN A 531 -14.86 -6.27 0.91
C ASN A 531 -16.02 -7.22 1.16
N GLU A 532 -16.18 -8.26 0.36
CA GLU A 532 -17.15 -9.33 0.62
C GLU A 532 -16.83 -10.05 1.93
N ILE A 533 -15.59 -10.49 2.11
CA ILE A 533 -15.14 -11.16 3.31
C ILE A 533 -15.22 -10.25 4.55
N ILE A 534 -14.86 -8.96 4.44
CA ILE A 534 -15.01 -7.98 5.52
C ILE A 534 -16.48 -7.87 5.93
N GLY A 535 -17.41 -7.80 4.95
CA GLY A 535 -18.84 -7.73 5.22
C GLY A 535 -19.34 -8.97 5.97
N GLU A 536 -18.95 -10.17 5.52
CA GLU A 536 -19.31 -11.43 6.19
C GLU A 536 -18.75 -11.51 7.62
N ASN A 537 -17.47 -11.21 7.79
CA ASN A 537 -16.80 -11.30 9.09
C ASN A 537 -17.29 -10.23 10.06
N PHE A 538 -17.60 -9.03 9.57
CA PHE A 538 -18.21 -7.99 10.38
C PHE A 538 -19.53 -8.45 10.97
N GLN A 539 -20.44 -8.99 10.15
CA GLN A 539 -21.73 -9.51 10.60
C GLN A 539 -21.57 -10.64 11.62
N ARG A 540 -20.59 -11.52 11.43
CA ARG A 540 -20.32 -12.65 12.34
C ARG A 540 -19.73 -12.21 13.69
N MET A 541 -18.94 -11.12 13.73
CA MET A 541 -18.21 -10.68 14.92
C MET A 541 -18.95 -9.60 15.71
N PHE A 542 -19.79 -8.79 15.07
CA PHE A 542 -20.50 -7.68 15.73
C PHE A 542 -21.95 -7.99 16.10
N ASN A 543 -22.55 -8.99 15.50
CA ASN A 543 -23.98 -9.29 15.64
C ASN A 543 -24.90 -8.04 15.49
N ASP A 544 -24.44 -7.06 14.71
CA ASP A 544 -25.13 -5.80 14.44
C ASP A 544 -25.53 -5.76 12.98
N HIS A 545 -26.82 -6.04 12.72
CA HIS A 545 -27.36 -6.09 11.35
C HIS A 545 -27.66 -4.71 10.75
N GLU A 546 -27.59 -3.65 11.55
CA GLU A 546 -27.81 -2.29 11.08
C GLU A 546 -26.56 -1.67 10.46
N LYS A 547 -25.38 -2.22 10.79
CA LYS A 547 -24.08 -1.75 10.34
C LYS A 547 -23.41 -2.72 9.37
N PHE A 548 -22.54 -2.19 8.52
CA PHE A 548 -21.62 -2.97 7.69
C PHE A 548 -20.28 -2.24 7.56
N ALA A 549 -19.22 -3.00 7.33
CA ALA A 549 -17.87 -2.46 7.17
C ALA A 549 -17.39 -2.61 5.72
N LYS A 550 -16.63 -1.64 5.25
CA LYS A 550 -15.97 -1.67 3.94
C LYS A 550 -14.57 -1.07 4.00
N LEU A 551 -13.65 -1.64 3.22
CA LEU A 551 -12.36 -1.04 2.94
C LEU A 551 -12.53 0.03 1.86
N GLY A 552 -12.21 1.27 2.20
CA GLY A 552 -12.25 2.39 1.29
C GLY A 552 -11.07 2.41 0.30
N SER A 553 -11.14 3.29 -0.69
CA SER A 553 -10.04 3.55 -1.62
C SER A 553 -8.80 4.15 -0.94
N ASP A 554 -8.98 4.72 0.23
CA ASP A 554 -7.95 5.25 1.14
C ASP A 554 -7.28 4.15 1.97
N TYR A 555 -7.68 2.87 1.77
CA TYR A 555 -7.22 1.72 2.55
C TYR A 555 -7.55 1.79 4.05
N LYS A 556 -8.62 2.50 4.41
CA LYS A 556 -9.19 2.47 5.75
C LYS A 556 -10.48 1.66 5.76
N ILE A 557 -10.78 1.07 6.92
CA ILE A 557 -12.07 0.43 7.11
C ILE A 557 -13.05 1.49 7.59
N HIS A 558 -14.10 1.64 6.83
CA HIS A 558 -15.23 2.51 7.12
C HIS A 558 -16.41 1.66 7.55
N VAL A 559 -17.11 2.09 8.59
CA VAL A 559 -18.33 1.45 9.06
C VAL A 559 -19.51 2.33 8.68
N TYR A 560 -20.52 1.71 8.12
CA TYR A 560 -21.72 2.40 7.63
C TYR A 560 -22.95 1.80 8.26
N TYR A 561 -23.95 2.65 8.55
CA TYR A 561 -25.32 2.21 8.79
C TYR A 561 -26.02 1.98 7.46
N HIS A 562 -26.80 0.90 7.33
CA HIS A 562 -27.63 0.67 6.15
C HIS A 562 -28.64 1.81 5.94
N GLN A 563 -29.23 2.31 7.03
CA GLN A 563 -30.14 3.43 6.98
C GLN A 563 -30.17 4.18 8.31
N VAL A 564 -30.04 5.51 8.26
CA VAL A 564 -30.24 6.42 9.39
C VAL A 564 -31.27 7.48 8.95
N GLY A 565 -32.51 7.35 9.44
CA GLY A 565 -33.61 8.21 8.96
C GLY A 565 -33.82 8.07 7.44
N ASN A 566 -33.64 9.16 6.70
CA ASN A 566 -33.76 9.18 5.24
C ASN A 566 -32.43 8.94 4.50
N MET A 567 -31.29 8.84 5.24
CA MET A 567 -29.96 8.64 4.67
C MET A 567 -29.65 7.15 4.56
N ARG A 568 -29.19 6.72 3.38
CA ARG A 568 -28.70 5.37 3.15
C ARG A 568 -27.17 5.37 3.21
N ASN A 569 -26.60 4.31 3.78
CA ASN A 569 -25.14 4.12 3.90
C ASN A 569 -24.45 5.31 4.62
N TYR A 570 -25.00 5.72 5.75
CA TYR A 570 -24.41 6.75 6.60
C TYR A 570 -23.16 6.21 7.31
N GLU A 571 -22.04 6.92 7.18
CA GLU A 571 -20.77 6.52 7.80
C GLU A 571 -20.76 6.81 9.31
N GLU A 572 -20.38 5.83 10.10
CA GLU A 572 -20.17 5.95 11.54
C GLU A 572 -18.78 6.56 11.83
N GLU A 573 -18.76 7.84 12.23
CA GLU A 573 -17.52 8.56 12.49
C GLU A 573 -17.00 8.39 13.94
N ASN A 574 -17.87 8.00 14.88
CA ASN A 574 -17.59 7.96 16.32
C ASN A 574 -17.58 6.53 16.87
N LEU A 575 -16.61 5.75 16.45
CA LEU A 575 -16.41 4.41 17.01
C LEU A 575 -15.81 4.47 18.41
N SER A 576 -16.36 3.70 19.35
CA SER A 576 -15.74 3.45 20.65
C SER A 576 -14.39 2.72 20.50
N ASN A 577 -13.54 2.77 21.54
CA ASN A 577 -12.28 2.03 21.52
C ASN A 577 -12.49 0.52 21.32
N GLY A 578 -13.50 -0.05 21.93
CA GLY A 578 -13.85 -1.46 21.78
C GLY A 578 -14.28 -1.81 20.35
N GLU A 579 -15.17 -1.01 19.76
CA GLU A 579 -15.58 -1.19 18.36
C GLU A 579 -14.39 -1.05 17.41
N THR A 580 -13.51 -0.09 17.65
CA THR A 580 -12.31 0.08 16.84
C THR A 580 -11.42 -1.17 16.88
N ILE A 581 -11.18 -1.75 18.04
CA ILE A 581 -10.40 -2.98 18.18
C ILE A 581 -11.08 -4.14 17.45
N ALA A 582 -12.39 -4.30 17.63
CA ALA A 582 -13.14 -5.36 17.00
C ALA A 582 -13.16 -5.23 15.46
N ILE A 583 -13.32 -4.02 14.91
CA ILE A 583 -13.23 -3.76 13.46
C ILE A 583 -11.85 -4.13 12.91
N ASN A 584 -10.83 -3.83 13.64
CA ASN A 584 -9.48 -4.17 13.24
C ASN A 584 -9.26 -5.68 13.27
N PHE A 585 -9.87 -6.42 14.22
CA PHE A 585 -9.89 -7.89 14.17
C PHE A 585 -10.63 -8.40 12.94
N VAL A 586 -11.79 -7.83 12.61
CA VAL A 586 -12.49 -8.15 11.36
C VAL A 586 -11.56 -8.02 10.17
N PHE A 587 -10.77 -6.96 10.10
CA PHE A 587 -9.84 -6.75 9.01
C PHE A 587 -8.73 -7.80 8.95
N ILE A 588 -8.06 -8.08 10.09
CA ILE A 588 -7.01 -9.11 10.15
C ILE A 588 -7.56 -10.46 9.72
N VAL A 589 -8.67 -10.86 10.31
CA VAL A 589 -9.32 -12.13 10.01
C VAL A 589 -9.69 -12.19 8.53
N SER A 590 -10.21 -11.10 7.96
CA SER A 590 -10.57 -11.04 6.54
C SER A 590 -9.37 -11.15 5.62
N ILE A 591 -8.24 -10.56 6.00
CA ILE A 591 -6.97 -10.71 5.27
C ILE A 591 -6.48 -12.16 5.32
N LEU A 592 -6.51 -12.79 6.49
CA LEU A 592 -6.08 -14.19 6.65
C LEU A 592 -7.00 -15.15 5.88
N GLU A 593 -8.30 -14.90 5.90
CA GLU A 593 -9.28 -15.69 5.15
C GLU A 593 -9.11 -15.53 3.64
N LEU A 594 -8.88 -14.30 3.16
CA LEU A 594 -8.60 -14.03 1.76
C LEU A 594 -7.34 -14.79 1.30
N ALA A 595 -6.27 -14.71 2.09
CA ALA A 595 -5.03 -15.44 1.81
C ALA A 595 -5.27 -16.97 1.73
N ARG A 596 -6.12 -17.52 2.62
CA ARG A 596 -6.50 -18.92 2.61
C ARG A 596 -7.32 -19.29 1.37
N ARG A 597 -8.35 -18.49 1.02
CA ARG A 597 -9.19 -18.73 -0.16
C ARG A 597 -8.35 -18.76 -1.46
N TYR A 598 -7.42 -17.82 -1.60
CA TYR A 598 -6.53 -17.79 -2.76
C TYR A 598 -5.60 -19.00 -2.83
N ARG A 599 -5.09 -19.47 -1.69
CA ARG A 599 -4.29 -20.69 -1.62
C ARG A 599 -5.06 -21.95 -2.06
N GLU A 600 -6.32 -22.04 -1.68
CA GLU A 600 -7.18 -23.18 -2.07
C GLU A 600 -7.43 -23.17 -3.59
N LEU A 601 -7.66 -21.98 -4.17
CA LEU A 601 -7.83 -21.82 -5.61
C LEU A 601 -6.57 -22.14 -6.43
N GLU A 602 -5.38 -21.88 -5.87
CA GLU A 602 -4.10 -22.18 -6.54
C GLU A 602 -3.76 -23.68 -6.57
N LYS A 603 -4.18 -24.44 -5.56
CA LYS A 603 -4.00 -25.90 -5.56
C LYS A 603 -4.73 -26.60 -6.71
N ASP A 604 -5.80 -25.99 -7.21
CA ASP A 604 -6.65 -26.53 -8.26
C ASP A 604 -6.28 -26.01 -9.67
N ASN A 605 -5.41 -24.99 -9.81
CA ASN A 605 -5.06 -24.37 -11.09
C ASN A 605 -3.56 -24.09 -11.20
N GLU A 606 -2.82 -24.95 -11.91
CA GLU A 606 -1.38 -24.73 -12.27
C GLU A 606 -1.12 -23.45 -13.07
N GLU A 607 -2.16 -22.78 -13.59
CA GLU A 607 -2.06 -21.60 -14.46
C GLU A 607 -1.79 -20.29 -13.70
N TYR A 608 -1.98 -20.26 -12.39
CA TYR A 608 -1.77 -19.09 -11.54
C TYR A 608 -0.39 -19.00 -10.89
N GLY A 609 0.66 -19.55 -11.46
CA GLY A 609 2.06 -19.51 -11.03
C GLY A 609 2.48 -18.44 -10.01
N MET A 610 1.81 -18.37 -8.86
CA MET A 610 2.23 -17.57 -7.72
C MET A 610 3.17 -18.40 -6.86
N GLU A 611 4.46 -18.40 -7.19
CA GLU A 611 5.51 -18.98 -6.36
C GLU A 611 5.60 -18.41 -4.93
N ASN A 612 4.72 -17.46 -4.56
CA ASN A 612 4.67 -16.78 -3.26
C ASN A 612 3.23 -16.67 -2.72
N ALA A 613 2.44 -17.74 -2.81
CA ALA A 613 1.16 -17.78 -2.10
C ALA A 613 1.43 -17.61 -0.59
N ILE A 614 0.84 -16.58 0.00
CA ILE A 614 0.89 -16.36 1.44
C ILE A 614 0.18 -17.52 2.09
N LEU A 615 0.98 -18.45 2.56
CA LEU A 615 0.57 -19.64 3.26
C LEU A 615 -0.19 -19.24 4.53
N GLY A 616 -1.12 -20.05 5.01
CA GLY A 616 -1.86 -19.80 6.24
C GLY A 616 -0.92 -19.31 7.34
N LEU A 617 -1.05 -18.04 7.72
CA LEU A 617 -0.14 -17.37 8.67
C LEU A 617 -0.56 -17.72 10.10
N PRO A 618 0.38 -17.98 11.02
CA PRO A 618 0.08 -18.08 12.44
C PRO A 618 -0.30 -16.70 12.97
N LEU A 619 -1.27 -16.64 13.86
CA LEU A 619 -1.70 -15.43 14.53
C LEU A 619 -1.10 -15.37 15.94
N VAL A 620 -0.26 -14.38 16.20
CA VAL A 620 0.38 -14.16 17.51
C VAL A 620 -0.16 -12.87 18.12
N LEU A 621 -0.90 -12.98 19.21
CA LEU A 621 -1.68 -11.90 19.81
C LEU A 621 -1.16 -11.55 21.20
N ASP A 622 -0.73 -10.29 21.42
CA ASP A 622 -0.34 -9.79 22.75
C ASP A 622 -1.43 -8.87 23.32
N GLY A 623 -2.08 -9.30 24.39
CA GLY A 623 -3.13 -8.56 25.10
C GLY A 623 -4.33 -8.14 24.23
N PRO A 624 -4.85 -9.01 23.34
CA PRO A 624 -5.81 -8.57 22.31
C PRO A 624 -7.16 -8.12 22.89
N PHE A 625 -7.53 -8.54 24.08
CA PHE A 625 -8.86 -8.33 24.67
C PHE A 625 -8.88 -7.30 25.79
N SER A 626 -7.74 -6.69 26.13
CA SER A 626 -7.58 -5.82 27.30
C SER A 626 -8.55 -4.63 27.35
N ALA A 627 -9.08 -4.18 26.23
CA ALA A 627 -10.02 -3.06 26.12
C ALA A 627 -11.42 -3.49 25.66
N LEU A 628 -11.71 -4.79 25.56
CA LEU A 628 -13.02 -5.32 25.21
C LEU A 628 -13.86 -5.63 26.45
N SER A 629 -15.19 -5.57 26.32
CA SER A 629 -16.11 -6.15 27.30
C SER A 629 -16.04 -7.67 27.27
N ASN A 630 -16.47 -8.35 28.34
CA ASN A 630 -16.47 -9.82 28.38
C ASN A 630 -17.30 -10.43 27.23
N GLU A 631 -18.44 -9.84 26.89
CA GLU A 631 -19.28 -10.29 25.77
C GLU A 631 -18.56 -10.20 24.42
N ASN A 632 -17.92 -9.06 24.16
CA ASN A 632 -17.15 -8.87 22.93
C ASN A 632 -15.89 -9.75 22.92
N THR A 633 -15.26 -9.99 24.06
CA THR A 633 -14.15 -10.93 24.19
C THR A 633 -14.56 -12.33 23.77
N THR A 634 -15.71 -12.83 24.27
CA THR A 634 -16.23 -14.14 23.89
C THR A 634 -16.53 -14.24 22.41
N LEU A 635 -17.20 -13.22 21.84
CA LEU A 635 -17.54 -13.17 20.42
C LEU A 635 -16.29 -13.21 19.52
N VAL A 636 -15.30 -12.38 19.81
CA VAL A 636 -14.07 -12.30 18.99
C VAL A 636 -13.20 -13.54 19.21
N ALA A 637 -12.94 -13.93 20.46
CA ALA A 637 -12.04 -15.02 20.80
C ALA A 637 -12.50 -16.36 20.25
N SER A 638 -13.81 -16.67 20.34
CA SER A 638 -14.37 -17.95 19.87
C SER A 638 -14.24 -18.16 18.35
N ARG A 639 -14.02 -17.08 17.60
CA ARG A 639 -13.89 -17.14 16.14
C ARG A 639 -12.45 -17.27 15.67
N LEU A 640 -11.47 -16.75 16.43
CA LEU A 640 -10.06 -16.77 16.02
C LEU A 640 -9.54 -18.15 15.59
N PRO A 641 -9.87 -19.26 16.30
CA PRO A 641 -9.40 -20.60 15.89
C PRO A 641 -9.92 -21.08 14.54
N GLN A 642 -11.03 -20.51 14.07
CA GLN A 642 -11.64 -20.87 12.79
C GLN A 642 -10.98 -20.15 11.59
N PHE A 643 -10.35 -19.01 11.84
CA PHE A 643 -9.80 -18.16 10.79
C PHE A 643 -8.29 -18.30 10.61
N ALA A 644 -7.56 -18.68 11.66
CA ALA A 644 -6.11 -18.86 11.60
C ALA A 644 -5.76 -20.34 11.73
N GLU A 645 -4.77 -20.80 10.96
CA GLU A 645 -4.27 -22.19 11.07
C GLU A 645 -3.62 -22.45 12.44
N GLN A 646 -3.17 -21.40 13.12
CA GLN A 646 -2.59 -21.44 14.46
C GLN A 646 -2.78 -20.11 15.16
N VAL A 647 -3.19 -20.15 16.43
CA VAL A 647 -3.33 -18.97 17.31
C VAL A 647 -2.41 -19.12 18.52
N ILE A 648 -1.52 -18.17 18.69
CA ILE A 648 -0.68 -18.05 19.88
C ILE A 648 -1.09 -16.74 20.57
N ILE A 649 -1.61 -16.84 21.82
CA ILE A 649 -2.22 -15.70 22.47
C ILE A 649 -1.65 -15.48 23.85
N PHE A 650 -1.24 -14.25 24.13
CA PHE A 650 -0.78 -13.79 25.44
C PHE A 650 -1.89 -12.96 26.08
N MET A 651 -2.43 -13.37 27.23
CA MET A 651 -3.58 -12.71 27.84
C MET A 651 -3.53 -12.73 29.36
N LEU A 652 -4.47 -12.03 30.00
CA LEU A 652 -4.70 -12.05 31.43
C LEU A 652 -5.65 -13.20 31.79
N ASP A 653 -5.63 -13.66 33.05
CA ASP A 653 -6.53 -14.70 33.54
C ASP A 653 -8.01 -14.33 33.35
N LYS A 654 -8.39 -13.08 33.63
CA LYS A 654 -9.76 -12.59 33.42
C LYS A 654 -10.23 -12.69 31.95
N ASP A 655 -9.33 -12.46 31.00
CA ASP A 655 -9.64 -12.51 29.58
C ASP A 655 -9.73 -13.97 29.11
N TRP A 656 -8.94 -14.87 29.73
CA TRP A 656 -9.01 -16.32 29.50
C TRP A 656 -10.36 -16.89 29.91
N GLU A 657 -10.83 -16.55 31.13
CA GLU A 657 -12.14 -17.00 31.60
C GLU A 657 -13.30 -16.54 30.73
N ALA A 658 -13.20 -15.32 30.15
CA ALA A 658 -14.22 -14.78 29.27
C ALA A 658 -14.10 -15.28 27.82
N SER A 659 -12.96 -15.82 27.40
CA SER A 659 -12.65 -16.07 25.98
C SER A 659 -13.37 -17.27 25.38
N GLY A 660 -13.66 -18.32 26.18
CA GLY A 660 -14.18 -19.60 25.70
C GLY A 660 -13.19 -20.38 24.83
N LEU A 661 -11.88 -20.05 24.88
CA LEU A 661 -10.83 -20.70 24.09
C LEU A 661 -10.38 -22.07 24.63
N GLU A 662 -10.84 -22.47 25.82
CA GLU A 662 -10.52 -23.76 26.42
C GLU A 662 -10.81 -24.95 25.48
N GLN A 663 -11.93 -24.88 24.76
CA GLN A 663 -12.32 -25.93 23.82
C GLN A 663 -11.36 -26.09 22.63
N TYR A 664 -10.53 -25.09 22.32
CA TYR A 664 -9.55 -25.11 21.24
C TYR A 664 -8.10 -25.21 21.70
N THR A 665 -7.89 -25.32 23.04
CA THR A 665 -6.55 -25.37 23.65
C THR A 665 -6.34 -26.74 24.30
N LEU A 666 -5.22 -27.39 23.97
CA LEU A 666 -4.79 -28.58 24.70
C LEU A 666 -4.11 -28.16 26.01
N PRO A 667 -4.31 -28.87 27.14
CA PRO A 667 -3.71 -28.50 28.43
C PRO A 667 -2.20 -28.31 28.38
N GLU A 668 -1.50 -29.10 27.57
CA GLU A 668 -0.05 -29.04 27.38
C GLU A 668 0.44 -27.76 26.68
N PHE A 669 -0.45 -27.00 26.05
CA PHE A 669 -0.20 -25.73 25.37
C PHE A 669 -0.83 -24.54 26.13
N CYS A 670 -1.15 -24.70 27.39
CA CYS A 670 -1.50 -23.63 28.30
C CYS A 670 -0.31 -23.36 29.22
N TYR A 671 0.27 -22.18 29.11
CA TYR A 671 1.46 -21.76 29.85
C TYR A 671 1.14 -20.60 30.78
N ARG A 672 1.95 -20.47 31.84
CA ARG A 672 1.92 -19.32 32.73
C ARG A 672 3.30 -18.67 32.80
N VAL A 673 3.32 -17.35 32.66
CA VAL A 673 4.51 -16.54 32.90
C VAL A 673 4.50 -16.10 34.35
N ASN A 674 5.49 -16.51 35.11
CA ASN A 674 5.68 -16.16 36.51
C ASN A 674 6.88 -15.21 36.65
N LYS A 675 6.78 -14.36 37.65
CA LYS A 675 7.89 -13.48 38.06
C LYS A 675 7.99 -13.50 39.60
N GLU A 676 9.15 -13.86 40.10
CA GLU A 676 9.41 -13.77 41.52
C GLU A 676 9.53 -12.31 41.96
N ALA A 677 9.01 -11.98 43.14
CA ALA A 677 8.99 -10.61 43.67
C ALA A 677 10.40 -10.00 43.84
N SER A 678 11.42 -10.83 44.03
CA SER A 678 12.83 -10.44 44.22
C SER A 678 13.66 -10.45 42.91
N SER A 679 13.11 -10.93 41.81
CA SER A 679 13.82 -11.10 40.53
C SER A 679 13.26 -10.17 39.45
N ASN A 680 14.14 -9.70 38.57
CA ASN A 680 13.75 -9.03 37.33
C ASN A 680 13.54 -10.00 36.17
N SER A 681 13.82 -11.27 36.38
CA SER A 681 13.67 -12.33 35.38
C SER A 681 12.31 -13.01 35.48
N SER A 682 11.82 -13.44 34.33
CA SER A 682 10.56 -14.19 34.17
C SER A 682 10.86 -15.66 33.92
N SER A 683 9.99 -16.54 34.40
CA SER A 683 10.02 -17.99 34.16
C SER A 683 8.73 -18.43 33.47
N LEU A 684 8.82 -19.55 32.78
CA LEU A 684 7.70 -20.17 32.07
C LEU A 684 7.35 -21.49 32.73
N GLU A 685 6.12 -21.66 33.10
CA GLU A 685 5.58 -22.90 33.67
C GLU A 685 4.41 -23.38 32.79
N ARG A 686 4.20 -24.68 32.77
CA ARG A 686 2.97 -25.26 32.20
C ARG A 686 1.88 -25.15 33.25
N ASN A 687 0.72 -24.68 32.82
CA ASN A 687 -0.43 -24.48 33.72
C ASN A 687 -1.10 -25.81 34.03
#